data_f3e4a285daab76a97ce5698730f244df
#
_entry.id   f3e4a285daab76a97ce5698730f244df
#
_cell.length_a   1.000
_cell.length_b   1.000
_cell.length_c   1.000
_cell.angle_alpha   90.00
_cell.angle_beta   90.00
_cell.angle_gamma   90.00
#
_symmetry.space_group_name_H-M   'P 1'
#
loop_
_entity.id
_entity.type
_entity.pdbx_description
1 polymer ?
#
loop_
_entity_poly.entity_id
_entity_poly.type
_entity_poly.pdbx_seq_one_letter_code
_entity_poly.pdbx_strand_id
1 'polypeptide(L)'
;MANSPIQVVLNTNNFIEDVENQGGGPSTDFFADNDVAFIEHKELLSQQLHEIKNMQISNEFAPVSYAKVTLRQSALAKSHCPTRAIFNPDIAPVVGAGELGELYVELTPESIEHVSNKIDKAETTTRKKNINGKDVPHPSRIRSEIGAIDHISQHSKSDKRKFSVTEAIEWLADPRSGGAYIVELFENPPAKKDWDTLNVQKRLLFSTFINGLENFGSGLYALKIKQDKGAAILYGIKLEEGGIPVVQMVPLQSSAAKNVNRKSVNLNPQQHEKLLDFLDRHPLVKKITLPPIINRGNSTSNNSIGSLATIPSIDPDINYPKLCIVDGGVSDILGDWIQDRWGLISPEDKDEHHGSFIAGLAVIGRDLNKNNVCKELNGCYIIDLDILPAKFYDSYYSKPLEFFNELEIAVQELKARTGVRIFNFSLNVEEHVTSSGYSIPAQILDKIAEDNDVIFIISAGNTKPTQMRKEWPADPVAALKTLVATRSDSLKVPAESCRNISVSALNPPDINGIVAYGLSNYSCRGVGSRTGLKPDLAHIGGAGTKHVTEGYGLFSINEHGYIEDGCGTSYAAPNVAKTIAALENSIEGDVSRETLIALSVHHAIIPEPFKDGQLSAVAKHLVGFGMPQSSKEILEGGDNAITLVFANRITTGRKLSFSFTWPSCLVKNGKCTGKARLTIVSTPPLDYKYGSEFIRVNIDARLRQLQKDGKYKGRLEAIYAPETGEGGLYEKDQIEHAFKWSPIKVYEKKFSKGVGPSTDWRLDVEYLTRDGERIPDNGIPFTAILTIFDPNEEEPVFNDMRQTLQSIGVQTVDIKTAARIVSRV
;
A
#
# COMPACT_ATOMS: atom_id res chain seq x y z
N MET A 1 -1.20 35.85 17.49
CA MET A 1 -2.44 35.09 17.22
C MET A 1 -2.45 33.94 18.20
N ALA A 2 -3.57 33.62 18.82
CA ALA A 2 -3.65 32.48 19.74
C ALA A 2 -3.56 31.20 18.88
N ASN A 3 -2.68 30.26 19.28
CA ASN A 3 -2.58 28.99 18.63
C ASN A 3 -3.81 28.15 18.97
N SER A 4 -4.58 27.79 17.98
CA SER A 4 -5.77 26.92 18.10
C SER A 4 -5.37 25.46 17.90
N PRO A 5 -5.27 24.66 18.97
CA PRO A 5 -4.78 23.29 18.86
C PRO A 5 -5.80 22.37 18.18
N ILE A 6 -5.31 21.32 17.51
CA ILE A 6 -6.15 20.23 17.01
C ILE A 6 -6.93 19.60 18.17
N GLN A 7 -8.23 19.36 17.97
CA GLN A 7 -9.14 18.82 18.99
C GLN A 7 -9.40 17.33 18.76
N VAL A 8 -9.13 16.51 19.75
CA VAL A 8 -9.54 15.09 19.75
C VAL A 8 -10.91 14.94 20.39
N VAL A 9 -11.82 14.24 19.72
CA VAL A 9 -13.15 13.91 20.25
C VAL A 9 -13.02 12.66 21.12
N LEU A 10 -13.23 12.81 22.44
CA LEU A 10 -13.00 11.75 23.43
C LEU A 10 -14.16 10.76 23.50
N ASN A 11 -15.40 11.22 23.36
CA ASN A 11 -16.59 10.41 23.53
C ASN A 11 -17.12 9.83 22.20
N THR A 12 -16.19 9.39 21.32
CA THR A 12 -16.52 8.85 19.99
C THR A 12 -17.48 7.65 20.06
N ASN A 13 -17.46 6.86 21.14
CA ASN A 13 -18.35 5.73 21.33
C ASN A 13 -19.83 6.14 21.42
N ASN A 14 -20.13 7.38 21.85
CA ASN A 14 -21.50 7.89 21.91
C ASN A 14 -22.10 8.14 20.52
N PHE A 15 -21.28 8.13 19.47
CA PHE A 15 -21.67 8.32 18.07
C PHE A 15 -21.64 7.03 17.25
N ILE A 16 -21.50 5.89 17.91
CA ILE A 16 -21.57 4.58 17.26
C ILE A 16 -23.03 4.13 17.19
N GLU A 17 -23.52 3.88 15.99
CA GLU A 17 -24.88 3.44 15.68
C GLU A 17 -24.88 2.07 15.00
N ASP A 18 -25.99 1.36 15.09
CA ASP A 18 -26.21 0.14 14.31
C ASP A 18 -26.42 0.48 12.84
N VAL A 19 -25.82 -0.32 11.97
CA VAL A 19 -26.09 -0.23 10.53
C VAL A 19 -27.38 -1.00 10.24
N GLU A 20 -28.42 -0.31 9.77
CA GLU A 20 -29.57 -0.99 9.18
C GLU A 20 -29.11 -1.83 7.99
N ASN A 21 -29.58 -3.08 7.88
CA ASN A 21 -29.22 -4.01 6.82
C ASN A 21 -29.33 -3.30 5.46
N GLN A 22 -28.20 -2.98 4.87
CA GLN A 22 -28.16 -2.49 3.49
C GLN A 22 -28.49 -3.66 2.58
N GLY A 23 -29.72 -3.76 2.14
CA GLY A 23 -30.12 -4.66 1.06
C GLY A 23 -29.18 -4.46 -0.12
N GLY A 24 -28.71 -5.54 -0.72
CA GLY A 24 -27.86 -5.46 -1.92
C GLY A 24 -28.57 -4.65 -3.02
N GLY A 25 -27.82 -3.83 -3.75
CA GLY A 25 -28.33 -3.10 -4.91
C GLY A 25 -28.98 -4.04 -5.94
N PRO A 26 -29.82 -3.51 -6.85
CA PRO A 26 -30.47 -4.30 -7.90
C PRO A 26 -29.40 -4.99 -8.76
N SER A 27 -29.71 -6.21 -9.21
CA SER A 27 -28.88 -6.92 -10.18
C SER A 27 -28.81 -6.14 -11.50
N THR A 28 -27.62 -6.07 -12.11
CA THR A 28 -27.39 -5.40 -13.39
C THR A 28 -27.50 -6.40 -14.54
N ASP A 29 -28.21 -6.08 -15.60
CA ASP A 29 -28.20 -6.84 -16.83
C ASP A 29 -27.17 -6.25 -17.79
N PHE A 30 -26.06 -6.95 -18.00
CA PHE A 30 -24.96 -6.55 -18.88
C PHE A 30 -25.29 -6.76 -20.37
N PHE A 31 -26.40 -7.45 -20.65
CA PHE A 31 -26.94 -7.71 -21.97
C PHE A 31 -28.38 -7.17 -22.13
N ALA A 32 -28.68 -6.09 -21.39
CA ALA A 32 -29.99 -5.47 -21.47
C ALA A 32 -30.34 -5.14 -22.94
N ASP A 33 -31.57 -5.56 -23.37
CA ASP A 33 -32.09 -5.37 -24.73
C ASP A 33 -31.27 -6.07 -25.85
N ASN A 34 -30.39 -7.02 -25.50
CA ASN A 34 -29.64 -7.84 -26.46
C ASN A 34 -29.59 -9.32 -26.03
N ASP A 35 -30.78 -9.97 -26.05
CA ASP A 35 -30.93 -11.35 -25.61
C ASP A 35 -30.16 -12.35 -26.53
N VAL A 36 -30.00 -12.02 -27.81
CA VAL A 36 -29.27 -12.89 -28.77
C VAL A 36 -27.79 -12.97 -28.36
N ALA A 37 -27.16 -11.83 -28.11
CA ALA A 37 -25.76 -11.82 -27.66
C ALA A 37 -25.58 -12.49 -26.29
N PHE A 38 -26.60 -12.47 -25.43
CA PHE A 38 -26.54 -13.23 -24.17
C PHE A 38 -26.57 -14.74 -24.38
N ILE A 39 -27.35 -15.24 -25.34
CA ILE A 39 -27.40 -16.66 -25.68
C ILE A 39 -26.05 -17.11 -26.24
N GLU A 40 -25.48 -16.37 -27.20
CA GLU A 40 -24.15 -16.64 -27.74
C GLU A 40 -23.07 -16.64 -26.66
N HIS A 41 -23.16 -15.70 -25.72
CA HIS A 41 -22.25 -15.61 -24.59
C HIS A 41 -22.35 -16.84 -23.65
N LYS A 42 -23.55 -17.34 -23.37
CA LYS A 42 -23.77 -18.57 -22.60
C LYS A 42 -23.10 -19.77 -23.27
N GLU A 43 -23.27 -19.90 -24.58
CA GLU A 43 -22.67 -20.99 -25.37
C GLU A 43 -21.15 -20.91 -25.31
N LEU A 44 -20.58 -19.71 -25.44
CA LEU A 44 -19.14 -19.47 -25.30
C LEU A 44 -18.61 -19.93 -23.95
N LEU A 45 -19.24 -19.51 -22.85
CA LEU A 45 -18.81 -19.89 -21.49
C LEU A 45 -18.94 -21.40 -21.25
N SER A 46 -20.01 -22.04 -21.74
CA SER A 46 -20.20 -23.50 -21.66
C SER A 46 -19.11 -24.23 -22.44
N GLN A 47 -18.76 -23.75 -23.63
CA GLN A 47 -17.65 -24.31 -24.43
C GLN A 47 -16.32 -24.20 -23.68
N GLN A 48 -15.99 -23.03 -23.10
CA GLN A 48 -14.75 -22.80 -22.33
C GLN A 48 -14.65 -23.75 -21.13
N LEU A 49 -15.76 -23.95 -20.39
CA LEU A 49 -15.80 -24.92 -19.29
C LEU A 49 -15.58 -26.36 -19.77
N HIS A 50 -16.13 -26.73 -20.94
CA HIS A 50 -15.91 -28.03 -21.53
C HIS A 50 -14.44 -28.26 -21.96
N GLU A 51 -13.79 -27.26 -22.50
CA GLU A 51 -12.36 -27.29 -22.81
C GLU A 51 -11.52 -27.53 -21.55
N ILE A 52 -11.81 -26.80 -20.44
CA ILE A 52 -11.15 -27.00 -19.14
C ILE A 52 -11.36 -28.44 -18.66
N LYS A 53 -12.59 -28.99 -18.76
CA LYS A 53 -12.89 -30.35 -18.35
C LYS A 53 -12.06 -31.36 -19.13
N ASN A 54 -11.93 -31.20 -20.44
CA ASN A 54 -11.12 -32.08 -21.29
C ASN A 54 -9.63 -32.04 -20.91
N MET A 55 -9.11 -30.85 -20.58
CA MET A 55 -7.74 -30.68 -20.08
C MET A 55 -7.55 -31.35 -18.71
N GLN A 56 -8.55 -31.32 -17.82
CA GLN A 56 -8.48 -32.02 -16.52
C GLN A 56 -8.39 -33.54 -16.70
N ILE A 57 -9.17 -34.10 -17.57
CA ILE A 57 -9.17 -35.57 -17.84
C ILE A 57 -7.83 -36.02 -18.38
N SER A 58 -7.15 -35.19 -19.18
CA SER A 58 -5.82 -35.50 -19.73
C SER A 58 -4.67 -35.09 -18.79
N ASN A 59 -4.92 -34.48 -17.64
CA ASN A 59 -3.89 -34.01 -16.72
C ASN A 59 -3.29 -35.20 -15.96
N GLU A 60 -1.96 -35.30 -15.99
CA GLU A 60 -1.20 -36.39 -15.33
C GLU A 60 -1.11 -36.24 -13.79
N PHE A 61 -1.43 -35.06 -13.25
CA PHE A 61 -1.26 -34.78 -11.83
C PHE A 61 -2.52 -34.99 -11.00
N ALA A 62 -3.62 -34.32 -11.34
CA ALA A 62 -4.89 -34.44 -10.64
C ALA A 62 -6.04 -33.88 -11.48
N PRO A 63 -7.28 -34.41 -11.33
CA PRO A 63 -8.46 -33.88 -12.01
C PRO A 63 -9.00 -32.62 -11.29
N VAL A 64 -8.12 -31.68 -10.98
CA VAL A 64 -8.43 -30.38 -10.38
C VAL A 64 -7.78 -29.32 -11.23
N SER A 65 -8.49 -28.25 -11.53
CA SER A 65 -7.98 -27.07 -12.22
C SER A 65 -8.28 -25.81 -11.43
N TYR A 66 -7.44 -24.83 -11.58
CA TYR A 66 -7.73 -23.47 -11.15
C TYR A 66 -8.01 -22.65 -12.39
N ALA A 67 -9.29 -22.31 -12.58
CA ALA A 67 -9.69 -21.51 -13.72
C ALA A 67 -9.55 -20.02 -13.41
N LYS A 68 -9.11 -19.27 -14.42
CA LYS A 68 -9.11 -17.81 -14.39
C LYS A 68 -10.41 -17.30 -15.00
N VAL A 69 -11.23 -16.65 -14.20
CA VAL A 69 -12.48 -15.99 -14.61
C VAL A 69 -12.22 -14.51 -14.73
N THR A 70 -12.30 -13.98 -15.93
CA THR A 70 -12.12 -12.56 -16.19
C THR A 70 -13.47 -11.87 -16.26
N LEU A 71 -13.64 -10.79 -15.49
CA LEU A 71 -14.85 -9.98 -15.48
C LEU A 71 -14.78 -8.89 -16.55
N ARG A 72 -15.95 -8.52 -17.07
CA ARG A 72 -16.09 -7.34 -17.94
C ARG A 72 -15.65 -6.09 -17.19
N GLN A 73 -15.06 -5.14 -17.88
CA GLN A 73 -14.69 -3.84 -17.28
C GLN A 73 -15.90 -3.11 -16.65
N SER A 74 -17.09 -3.28 -17.21
CA SER A 74 -18.32 -2.72 -16.63
C SER A 74 -18.78 -3.44 -15.35
N ALA A 75 -18.21 -4.61 -15.04
CA ALA A 75 -18.60 -5.47 -13.92
C ALA A 75 -17.60 -5.49 -12.76
N LEU A 76 -16.66 -4.54 -12.70
CA LEU A 76 -15.62 -4.47 -11.65
C LEU A 76 -16.16 -4.11 -10.25
N ALA A 77 -17.40 -3.60 -10.15
CA ALA A 77 -18.02 -3.35 -8.86
C ALA A 77 -18.26 -4.66 -8.10
N LYS A 78 -18.01 -4.65 -6.78
CA LYS A 78 -18.12 -5.87 -5.95
C LYS A 78 -19.47 -6.56 -6.05
N SER A 79 -20.56 -5.80 -6.26
CA SER A 79 -21.94 -6.32 -6.38
C SER A 79 -22.14 -7.22 -7.60
N HIS A 80 -21.25 -7.14 -8.58
CA HIS A 80 -21.30 -7.90 -9.83
C HIS A 80 -20.48 -9.20 -9.79
N CYS A 81 -19.70 -9.41 -8.74
CA CYS A 81 -18.86 -10.60 -8.60
C CYS A 81 -19.71 -11.88 -8.65
N PRO A 82 -19.40 -12.87 -9.52
CA PRO A 82 -20.23 -14.06 -9.75
C PRO A 82 -20.05 -15.15 -8.68
N THR A 83 -20.04 -14.76 -7.39
CA THR A 83 -19.70 -15.61 -6.25
C THR A 83 -20.90 -16.17 -5.51
N ARG A 84 -22.12 -15.74 -5.84
CA ARG A 84 -23.33 -16.17 -5.10
C ARG A 84 -24.13 -17.23 -5.83
N ALA A 85 -24.29 -17.10 -7.15
CA ALA A 85 -25.08 -18.03 -7.92
C ALA A 85 -24.23 -18.97 -8.77
N ILE A 86 -23.20 -18.45 -9.46
CA ILE A 86 -22.39 -19.25 -10.39
C ILE A 86 -21.27 -19.97 -9.66
N PHE A 87 -20.34 -19.22 -9.03
CA PHE A 87 -19.21 -19.77 -8.29
C PHE A 87 -19.51 -19.81 -6.79
N ASN A 88 -20.41 -20.70 -6.43
CA ASN A 88 -20.81 -20.91 -5.05
C ASN A 88 -19.65 -21.54 -4.25
N PRO A 89 -19.33 -21.05 -3.03
CA PRO A 89 -18.25 -21.57 -2.21
C PRO A 89 -18.28 -23.08 -1.93
N ASP A 90 -19.48 -23.69 -1.89
CA ASP A 90 -19.64 -25.11 -1.61
C ASP A 90 -19.35 -26.02 -2.83
N ILE A 91 -19.34 -25.46 -4.04
CA ILE A 91 -19.26 -26.26 -5.28
C ILE A 91 -18.05 -25.87 -6.13
N ALA A 92 -17.83 -24.56 -6.32
CA ALA A 92 -16.78 -24.00 -7.15
C ALA A 92 -16.19 -22.76 -6.45
N PRO A 93 -15.42 -22.93 -5.36
CA PRO A 93 -14.96 -21.84 -4.53
C PRO A 93 -14.00 -20.90 -5.27
N VAL A 94 -14.17 -19.61 -5.05
CA VAL A 94 -13.15 -18.62 -5.41
C VAL A 94 -12.02 -18.72 -4.40
N VAL A 95 -10.84 -19.16 -4.85
CA VAL A 95 -9.67 -19.44 -4.02
C VAL A 95 -8.63 -18.31 -4.05
N GLY A 96 -8.86 -17.28 -4.86
CA GLY A 96 -7.99 -16.13 -4.96
C GLY A 96 -8.40 -15.22 -6.12
N ALA A 97 -7.57 -14.22 -6.37
CA ALA A 97 -7.68 -13.34 -7.52
C ALA A 97 -6.32 -13.04 -8.14
N GLY A 98 -6.34 -12.57 -9.38
CA GLY A 98 -5.16 -12.15 -10.13
C GLY A 98 -5.08 -10.63 -10.26
N GLU A 99 -5.06 -10.17 -11.51
CA GLU A 99 -5.21 -8.75 -11.84
C GLU A 99 -6.63 -8.25 -11.54
N LEU A 100 -6.85 -6.95 -11.67
CA LEU A 100 -8.16 -6.37 -11.39
C LEU A 100 -9.23 -6.98 -12.32
N GLY A 101 -10.26 -7.57 -11.73
CA GLY A 101 -11.34 -8.26 -12.44
C GLY A 101 -11.00 -9.72 -12.79
N GLU A 102 -9.91 -10.29 -12.31
CA GLU A 102 -9.59 -11.70 -12.46
C GLU A 102 -9.80 -12.47 -11.15
N LEU A 103 -10.60 -13.51 -11.20
CA LEU A 103 -10.82 -14.43 -10.09
C LEU A 103 -10.24 -15.80 -10.40
N TYR A 104 -9.70 -16.47 -9.40
CA TYR A 104 -9.30 -17.86 -9.50
C TYR A 104 -10.34 -18.75 -8.84
N VAL A 105 -10.89 -19.68 -9.60
CA VAL A 105 -11.93 -20.61 -9.16
C VAL A 105 -11.38 -22.03 -9.20
N GLU A 106 -11.53 -22.75 -8.11
CA GLU A 106 -11.21 -24.18 -8.10
C GLU A 106 -12.31 -24.97 -8.76
N LEU A 107 -11.95 -25.79 -9.73
CA LEU A 107 -12.87 -26.61 -10.50
C LEU A 107 -12.47 -28.07 -10.46
N THR A 108 -13.45 -28.93 -10.16
CA THR A 108 -13.40 -30.39 -10.39
C THR A 108 -14.32 -30.77 -11.55
N PRO A 109 -14.24 -31.98 -12.11
CA PRO A 109 -15.17 -32.40 -13.15
C PRO A 109 -16.64 -32.24 -12.78
N GLU A 110 -16.99 -32.55 -11.51
CA GLU A 110 -18.35 -32.43 -10.98
C GLU A 110 -18.77 -30.98 -10.86
N SER A 111 -17.88 -30.10 -10.38
CA SER A 111 -18.19 -28.67 -10.25
C SER A 111 -18.36 -28.00 -11.61
N ILE A 112 -17.60 -28.40 -12.63
CA ILE A 112 -17.77 -27.92 -14.02
C ILE A 112 -19.15 -28.28 -14.53
N GLU A 113 -19.59 -29.54 -14.37
CA GLU A 113 -20.94 -29.96 -14.79
C GLU A 113 -22.04 -29.15 -14.10
N HIS A 114 -21.85 -28.88 -12.79
CA HIS A 114 -22.80 -28.08 -12.03
C HIS A 114 -22.87 -26.62 -12.52
N VAL A 115 -21.72 -26.00 -12.75
CA VAL A 115 -21.63 -24.62 -13.26
C VAL A 115 -22.19 -24.52 -14.68
N SER A 116 -21.85 -25.46 -15.57
CA SER A 116 -22.38 -25.52 -16.94
C SER A 116 -23.91 -25.64 -16.93
N ASN A 117 -24.45 -26.56 -16.13
CA ASN A 117 -25.90 -26.71 -15.99
C ASN A 117 -26.62 -25.44 -15.51
N LYS A 118 -25.99 -24.65 -14.63
CA LYS A 118 -26.50 -23.34 -14.21
C LYS A 118 -26.50 -22.31 -15.33
N ILE A 119 -25.42 -22.27 -16.11
CA ILE A 119 -25.29 -21.38 -17.28
C ILE A 119 -26.36 -21.74 -18.30
N ASP A 120 -26.51 -23.02 -18.63
CA ASP A 120 -27.46 -23.49 -19.64
C ASP A 120 -28.94 -23.21 -19.26
N LYS A 121 -29.28 -23.35 -17.98
CA LYS A 121 -30.62 -23.10 -17.44
C LYS A 121 -30.93 -21.62 -17.18
N ALA A 122 -29.96 -20.71 -17.35
CA ALA A 122 -30.19 -19.29 -17.15
C ALA A 122 -31.24 -18.74 -18.13
N GLU A 123 -32.05 -17.81 -17.66
CA GLU A 123 -33.10 -17.16 -18.51
C GLU A 123 -32.45 -16.45 -19.72
N THR A 124 -33.07 -16.67 -20.89
CA THR A 124 -32.60 -16.13 -22.17
C THR A 124 -33.15 -14.75 -22.50
N THR A 125 -34.23 -14.35 -21.82
CA THR A 125 -34.90 -13.05 -22.08
C THR A 125 -34.74 -12.11 -20.90
N THR A 126 -34.51 -10.83 -21.16
CA THR A 126 -34.41 -9.78 -20.14
C THR A 126 -35.76 -9.59 -19.44
N ARG A 127 -35.82 -9.83 -18.14
CA ARG A 127 -36.98 -9.45 -17.32
C ARG A 127 -37.00 -7.95 -17.12
N LYS A 128 -38.19 -7.35 -17.20
CA LYS A 128 -38.40 -5.92 -16.95
C LYS A 128 -39.38 -5.72 -15.78
N LYS A 129 -39.11 -4.70 -14.99
CA LYS A 129 -39.97 -4.25 -13.88
C LYS A 129 -40.35 -2.79 -14.11
N ASN A 130 -41.64 -2.48 -14.02
CA ASN A 130 -42.10 -1.10 -14.11
C ASN A 130 -41.78 -0.36 -12.80
N ILE A 131 -40.95 0.68 -12.91
CA ILE A 131 -40.58 1.57 -11.80
C ILE A 131 -40.90 3.00 -12.25
N ASN A 132 -41.86 3.64 -11.56
CA ASN A 132 -42.29 5.01 -11.86
C ASN A 132 -42.70 5.22 -13.36
N GLY A 133 -43.39 4.23 -13.93
CA GLY A 133 -43.86 4.29 -15.33
C GLY A 133 -42.79 3.98 -16.39
N LYS A 134 -41.58 3.60 -16.01
CA LYS A 134 -40.54 3.16 -16.93
C LYS A 134 -40.22 1.68 -16.70
N ASP A 135 -40.14 0.91 -17.78
CA ASP A 135 -39.72 -0.47 -17.74
C ASP A 135 -38.18 -0.54 -17.63
N VAL A 136 -37.68 -0.98 -16.48
CA VAL A 136 -36.28 -1.09 -16.17
C VAL A 136 -35.87 -2.57 -16.17
N PRO A 137 -34.72 -2.95 -16.76
CA PRO A 137 -34.20 -4.31 -16.70
C PRO A 137 -34.09 -4.80 -15.24
N HIS A 138 -34.58 -6.01 -14.99
CA HIS A 138 -34.56 -6.65 -13.68
C HIS A 138 -34.17 -8.13 -13.82
N PRO A 139 -32.88 -8.40 -14.15
CA PRO A 139 -32.42 -9.76 -14.41
C PRO A 139 -32.46 -10.61 -13.14
N SER A 140 -32.50 -11.92 -13.31
CA SER A 140 -32.20 -12.85 -12.23
C SER A 140 -30.74 -12.69 -11.81
N ARG A 141 -30.41 -13.14 -10.61
CA ARG A 141 -29.03 -13.16 -10.13
C ARG A 141 -28.11 -13.95 -11.05
N ILE A 142 -28.60 -15.12 -11.54
CA ILE A 142 -27.84 -15.98 -12.45
C ILE A 142 -27.52 -15.26 -13.75
N ARG A 143 -28.51 -14.61 -14.39
CA ARG A 143 -28.29 -13.84 -15.63
C ARG A 143 -27.31 -12.69 -15.40
N SER A 144 -27.43 -11.98 -14.28
CA SER A 144 -26.51 -10.89 -13.93
C SER A 144 -25.07 -11.37 -13.73
N GLU A 145 -24.86 -12.48 -13.01
CA GLU A 145 -23.54 -13.04 -12.76
C GLU A 145 -22.90 -13.62 -14.03
N ILE A 146 -23.65 -14.31 -14.88
CA ILE A 146 -23.17 -14.77 -16.19
C ILE A 146 -22.78 -13.58 -17.05
N GLY A 147 -23.61 -12.56 -17.10
CA GLY A 147 -23.33 -11.35 -17.88
C GLY A 147 -22.13 -10.55 -17.40
N ALA A 148 -21.77 -10.67 -16.12
CA ALA A 148 -20.57 -10.04 -15.54
C ALA A 148 -19.26 -10.70 -16.00
N ILE A 149 -19.28 -11.99 -16.34
CA ILE A 149 -18.12 -12.74 -16.81
C ILE A 149 -17.82 -12.32 -18.26
N ASP A 150 -16.55 -12.08 -18.58
CA ASP A 150 -16.09 -11.88 -19.94
C ASP A 150 -15.68 -13.21 -20.57
N HIS A 151 -14.76 -13.93 -19.91
CA HIS A 151 -14.35 -15.27 -20.33
C HIS A 151 -13.82 -16.10 -19.15
N ILE A 152 -13.75 -17.43 -19.38
CA ILE A 152 -13.18 -18.39 -18.44
C ILE A 152 -12.05 -19.13 -19.15
N SER A 153 -10.86 -19.16 -18.56
CA SER A 153 -9.70 -19.87 -19.11
C SER A 153 -8.99 -20.68 -18.04
N GLN A 154 -8.20 -21.67 -18.46
CA GLN A 154 -7.31 -22.36 -17.53
C GLN A 154 -6.17 -21.43 -17.11
N HIS A 155 -5.74 -21.50 -15.87
CA HIS A 155 -4.56 -20.82 -15.38
C HIS A 155 -3.31 -21.35 -16.10
N SER A 156 -2.67 -20.49 -16.90
CA SER A 156 -1.66 -20.88 -17.89
C SER A 156 -0.23 -20.63 -17.38
N LYS A 157 0.76 -21.13 -18.13
CA LYS A 157 2.17 -20.85 -17.91
C LYS A 157 2.47 -19.35 -17.88
N SER A 158 1.88 -18.55 -18.76
CA SER A 158 2.06 -17.09 -18.81
C SER A 158 1.43 -16.35 -17.63
N ASP A 159 0.45 -16.96 -16.96
CA ASP A 159 -0.10 -16.44 -15.71
C ASP A 159 0.83 -16.73 -14.53
N LYS A 160 1.54 -17.86 -14.55
CA LYS A 160 2.42 -18.29 -13.47
C LYS A 160 3.75 -17.54 -13.45
N ARG A 161 4.37 -17.29 -14.60
CA ARG A 161 5.65 -16.56 -14.69
C ARG A 161 5.79 -15.77 -15.98
N LYS A 162 6.55 -14.67 -15.89
CA LYS A 162 6.81 -13.76 -17.03
C LYS A 162 8.28 -13.72 -17.45
N PHE A 163 9.12 -14.60 -16.93
CA PHE A 163 10.55 -14.69 -17.24
C PHE A 163 10.88 -15.98 -18.01
N SER A 164 11.91 -15.92 -18.81
CA SER A 164 12.49 -17.07 -19.52
C SER A 164 13.48 -17.85 -18.63
N VAL A 165 13.88 -19.04 -19.08
CA VAL A 165 14.92 -19.84 -18.38
C VAL A 165 16.25 -19.08 -18.33
N THR A 166 16.63 -18.39 -19.42
CA THR A 166 17.87 -17.62 -19.50
C THR A 166 17.88 -16.46 -18.50
N GLU A 167 16.81 -15.66 -18.49
CA GLU A 167 16.68 -14.55 -17.52
C GLU A 167 16.70 -15.07 -16.07
N ALA A 168 16.10 -16.22 -15.81
CA ALA A 168 16.14 -16.82 -14.49
C ALA A 168 17.55 -17.21 -14.07
N ILE A 169 18.31 -17.86 -14.95
CA ILE A 169 19.68 -18.27 -14.67
C ILE A 169 20.59 -17.08 -14.41
N GLU A 170 20.49 -16.04 -15.24
CA GLU A 170 21.23 -14.79 -15.05
C GLU A 170 20.92 -14.15 -13.70
N TRP A 171 19.64 -14.11 -13.30
CA TRP A 171 19.20 -13.59 -12.01
C TRP A 171 19.66 -14.42 -10.83
N LEU A 172 19.52 -15.75 -10.92
CA LEU A 172 19.88 -16.68 -9.83
C LEU A 172 21.41 -16.82 -9.68
N ALA A 173 22.20 -16.44 -10.70
CA ALA A 173 23.65 -16.37 -10.62
C ALA A 173 24.14 -15.23 -9.73
N ASP A 174 23.31 -14.19 -9.49
CA ASP A 174 23.63 -13.14 -8.53
C ASP A 174 23.59 -13.69 -7.11
N PRO A 175 24.71 -13.63 -6.33
CA PRO A 175 24.74 -14.16 -4.96
C PRO A 175 23.66 -13.57 -4.05
N ARG A 176 23.23 -12.34 -4.29
CA ARG A 176 22.19 -11.64 -3.52
C ARG A 176 20.80 -12.26 -3.67
N SER A 177 20.58 -13.04 -4.74
CA SER A 177 19.30 -13.72 -4.98
C SER A 177 19.04 -14.90 -4.04
N GLY A 178 20.07 -15.44 -3.37
CA GLY A 178 19.98 -16.70 -2.62
C GLY A 178 19.78 -17.93 -3.51
N GLY A 179 19.71 -17.77 -4.83
CA GLY A 179 19.71 -18.84 -5.84
C GLY A 179 18.44 -19.69 -5.91
N ALA A 180 17.30 -19.24 -5.39
CA ALA A 180 16.07 -20.02 -5.35
C ALA A 180 14.87 -19.31 -5.99
N TYR A 181 14.04 -20.04 -6.72
CA TYR A 181 12.72 -19.54 -7.14
C TYR A 181 11.79 -19.40 -5.94
N ILE A 182 10.94 -18.39 -5.94
CA ILE A 182 9.83 -18.27 -5.01
C ILE A 182 8.57 -18.75 -5.71
N VAL A 183 7.99 -19.83 -5.20
CA VAL A 183 6.80 -20.50 -5.77
C VAL A 183 5.62 -20.27 -4.83
N GLU A 184 4.59 -19.61 -5.31
CA GLU A 184 3.31 -19.44 -4.63
C GLU A 184 2.35 -20.57 -5.03
N LEU A 185 1.69 -21.17 -4.06
CA LEU A 185 0.69 -22.21 -4.26
C LEU A 185 -0.73 -21.66 -4.02
N PHE A 186 -1.74 -22.25 -4.71
CA PHE A 186 -3.15 -21.96 -4.44
C PHE A 186 -3.58 -22.42 -3.05
N GLU A 187 -3.06 -23.57 -2.62
CA GLU A 187 -3.34 -24.15 -1.32
C GLU A 187 -2.08 -24.67 -0.65
N ASN A 188 -2.13 -24.71 0.67
CA ASN A 188 -1.05 -25.28 1.46
C ASN A 188 -1.22 -26.79 1.60
N PRO A 189 -0.33 -27.64 1.05
CA PRO A 189 -0.34 -29.06 1.33
C PRO A 189 -0.25 -29.31 2.83
N PRO A 190 -1.21 -30.04 3.44
CA PRO A 190 -1.13 -30.38 4.86
C PRO A 190 0.01 -31.38 5.13
N ALA A 191 0.34 -31.59 6.38
CA ALA A 191 1.33 -32.60 6.76
C ALA A 191 0.89 -33.99 6.28
N LYS A 192 1.85 -34.85 5.87
CA LYS A 192 1.53 -36.20 5.31
C LYS A 192 0.64 -37.05 6.24
N LYS A 193 0.75 -36.89 7.56
CA LYS A 193 -0.12 -37.54 8.55
C LYS A 193 -1.60 -37.19 8.47
N ASP A 194 -1.93 -36.04 7.88
CA ASP A 194 -3.31 -35.53 7.79
C ASP A 194 -3.96 -35.82 6.42
N TRP A 195 -3.24 -36.52 5.51
CA TRP A 195 -3.71 -36.78 4.14
C TRP A 195 -4.91 -37.72 4.08
N ASP A 196 -5.08 -38.58 5.08
CA ASP A 196 -6.22 -39.52 5.14
C ASP A 196 -7.56 -38.79 5.33
N THR A 197 -7.55 -37.55 5.80
CA THR A 197 -8.74 -36.72 5.95
C THR A 197 -9.17 -36.03 4.66
N LEU A 198 -8.28 -36.03 3.64
CA LEU A 198 -8.52 -35.36 2.36
C LEU A 198 -9.35 -36.23 1.41
N ASN A 199 -10.14 -35.56 0.55
CA ASN A 199 -10.74 -36.25 -0.58
C ASN A 199 -9.66 -36.75 -1.55
N VAL A 200 -10.02 -37.73 -2.39
CA VAL A 200 -9.08 -38.40 -3.32
C VAL A 200 -8.41 -37.41 -4.26
N GLN A 201 -9.13 -36.43 -4.78
CA GLN A 201 -8.63 -35.45 -5.73
C GLN A 201 -7.57 -34.52 -5.10
N LYS A 202 -7.82 -34.01 -3.89
CA LYS A 202 -6.85 -33.19 -3.14
C LYS A 202 -5.60 -34.00 -2.71
N ARG A 203 -5.82 -35.24 -2.28
CA ARG A 203 -4.70 -36.13 -1.96
C ARG A 203 -3.80 -36.33 -3.17
N LEU A 204 -4.39 -36.59 -4.34
CA LEU A 204 -3.65 -36.75 -5.59
C LEU A 204 -2.90 -35.47 -5.97
N LEU A 205 -3.58 -34.30 -5.89
CA LEU A 205 -2.98 -33.00 -6.16
C LEU A 205 -1.73 -32.73 -5.32
N PHE A 206 -1.81 -32.95 -4.03
CA PHE A 206 -0.68 -32.71 -3.13
C PHE A 206 0.43 -33.78 -3.25
N SER A 207 0.03 -35.04 -3.42
CA SER A 207 1.03 -36.12 -3.56
C SER A 207 1.83 -36.01 -4.85
N THR A 208 1.20 -35.63 -5.97
CA THR A 208 1.90 -35.44 -7.25
C THR A 208 2.87 -34.28 -7.20
N PHE A 209 2.52 -33.17 -6.50
CA PHE A 209 3.41 -32.04 -6.31
C PHE A 209 4.64 -32.43 -5.48
N ILE A 210 4.44 -33.04 -4.32
CA ILE A 210 5.54 -33.41 -3.41
C ILE A 210 6.41 -34.48 -4.01
N ASN A 211 5.80 -35.56 -4.54
CA ASN A 211 6.56 -36.64 -5.17
C ASN A 211 7.31 -36.17 -6.42
N GLY A 212 6.74 -35.23 -7.18
CA GLY A 212 7.41 -34.61 -8.33
C GLY A 212 8.67 -33.85 -7.93
N LEU A 213 8.65 -33.14 -6.80
CA LEU A 213 9.83 -32.48 -6.24
C LEU A 213 10.83 -33.51 -5.64
N GLU A 214 10.34 -34.49 -4.87
CA GLU A 214 11.19 -35.53 -4.27
C GLU A 214 11.89 -36.40 -5.35
N ASN A 215 11.22 -36.67 -6.46
CA ASN A 215 11.74 -37.46 -7.57
C ASN A 215 12.45 -36.65 -8.64
N PHE A 216 12.61 -35.35 -8.46
CA PHE A 216 13.26 -34.48 -9.47
C PHE A 216 14.69 -34.92 -9.80
N GLY A 217 15.41 -35.43 -8.83
CA GLY A 217 16.80 -35.86 -8.92
C GLY A 217 17.72 -35.15 -7.95
N SER A 218 19.03 -35.38 -8.09
CA SER A 218 20.02 -34.79 -7.19
C SER A 218 19.99 -33.24 -7.24
N GLY A 219 20.13 -32.63 -6.07
CA GLY A 219 20.34 -31.20 -5.92
C GLY A 219 19.09 -30.34 -5.77
N LEU A 220 17.87 -30.90 -5.77
CA LEU A 220 16.69 -30.07 -5.51
C LEU A 220 16.52 -29.83 -4.01
N TYR A 221 16.31 -28.57 -3.65
CA TYR A 221 16.07 -28.12 -2.28
C TYR A 221 14.81 -27.25 -2.25
N ALA A 222 13.73 -27.73 -1.66
CA ALA A 222 12.46 -27.05 -1.55
C ALA A 222 12.09 -26.84 -0.09
N LEU A 223 11.93 -25.57 0.31
CA LEU A 223 11.59 -25.18 1.67
C LEU A 223 10.34 -24.33 1.67
N LYS A 224 9.43 -24.62 2.60
CA LYS A 224 8.35 -23.70 2.91
C LYS A 224 8.89 -22.45 3.60
N ILE A 225 8.56 -21.29 3.06
CA ILE A 225 8.88 -20.01 3.68
C ILE A 225 7.90 -19.78 4.83
N LYS A 226 8.38 -19.29 5.98
CA LYS A 226 7.54 -18.96 7.16
C LYS A 226 6.40 -18.05 6.72
N GLN A 227 5.20 -18.33 7.19
CA GLN A 227 4.00 -17.57 6.83
C GLN A 227 3.07 -17.45 8.01
N ASP A 228 2.44 -16.26 8.09
CA ASP A 228 1.37 -15.96 9.02
C ASP A 228 0.00 -16.07 8.36
N LYS A 229 -1.05 -15.98 9.15
CA LYS A 229 -2.44 -16.05 8.68
C LYS A 229 -2.73 -14.92 7.69
N GLY A 230 -3.22 -15.26 6.51
CA GLY A 230 -3.53 -14.32 5.42
C GLY A 230 -2.39 -14.08 4.43
N ALA A 231 -1.17 -14.55 4.69
CA ALA A 231 -0.06 -14.48 3.76
C ALA A 231 -0.20 -15.46 2.58
N ALA A 232 0.48 -15.16 1.47
CA ALA A 232 0.58 -16.07 0.34
C ALA A 232 1.38 -17.32 0.72
N ILE A 233 1.04 -18.49 0.17
CA ILE A 233 1.70 -19.77 0.47
C ILE A 233 2.94 -19.90 -0.38
N LEU A 234 4.12 -19.67 0.20
CA LEU A 234 5.39 -19.57 -0.52
C LEU A 234 6.34 -20.71 -0.21
N TYR A 235 7.02 -21.17 -1.25
CA TYR A 235 8.13 -22.12 -1.19
C TYR A 235 9.35 -21.54 -1.89
N GLY A 236 10.52 -21.64 -1.26
CA GLY A 236 11.81 -21.41 -1.92
C GLY A 236 12.27 -22.71 -2.55
N ILE A 237 12.45 -22.75 -3.89
CA ILE A 237 12.92 -23.94 -4.61
C ILE A 237 14.24 -23.62 -5.28
N LYS A 238 15.30 -24.30 -4.89
CA LYS A 238 16.68 -24.12 -5.34
C LYS A 238 17.22 -25.39 -5.99
N LEU A 239 18.00 -25.24 -7.03
CA LEU A 239 18.84 -26.29 -7.57
C LEU A 239 20.28 -26.10 -7.09
N GLU A 240 20.87 -27.12 -6.46
CA GLU A 240 22.24 -27.12 -5.94
C GLU A 240 23.10 -28.15 -6.67
N GLU A 241 24.40 -27.93 -6.71
CA GLU A 241 25.34 -28.89 -7.28
C GLU A 241 25.49 -30.10 -6.37
N GLY A 242 24.93 -31.22 -6.79
CA GLY A 242 24.98 -32.50 -6.09
C GLY A 242 24.08 -32.53 -4.83
N GLY A 243 23.82 -33.70 -4.32
CA GLY A 243 23.05 -33.94 -3.09
C GLY A 243 21.76 -34.71 -3.31
N ILE A 244 21.15 -35.10 -2.20
CA ILE A 244 19.84 -35.77 -2.15
C ILE A 244 18.75 -34.70 -2.17
N PRO A 245 17.63 -34.91 -2.89
CA PRO A 245 16.51 -33.98 -2.82
C PRO A 245 16.00 -33.77 -1.40
N VAL A 246 15.78 -32.51 -1.02
CA VAL A 246 15.24 -32.14 0.29
C VAL A 246 13.97 -31.34 0.08
N VAL A 247 12.83 -31.91 0.50
CA VAL A 247 11.52 -31.24 0.43
C VAL A 247 10.97 -31.09 1.85
N GLN A 248 10.91 -29.86 2.34
CA GLN A 248 10.41 -29.56 3.67
C GLN A 248 9.11 -28.80 3.62
N MET A 249 8.07 -29.39 4.17
CA MET A 249 6.70 -28.85 4.19
C MET A 249 6.43 -27.97 5.41
N VAL A 250 7.34 -27.92 6.36
CA VAL A 250 7.24 -27.10 7.60
C VAL A 250 8.35 -26.05 7.56
N PRO A 251 8.06 -24.77 7.89
CA PRO A 251 9.10 -23.75 7.95
C PRO A 251 10.21 -24.13 8.93
N LEU A 252 11.47 -23.92 8.55
CA LEU A 252 12.59 -24.05 9.47
C LEU A 252 12.56 -22.86 10.45
N GLN A 253 12.67 -23.16 11.74
CA GLN A 253 12.95 -22.12 12.73
C GLN A 253 14.38 -21.60 12.52
N SER A 254 14.58 -20.30 12.49
CA SER A 254 15.76 -19.60 12.00
C SER A 254 17.07 -19.86 12.76
N SER A 255 17.07 -20.42 13.96
CA SER A 255 18.22 -20.43 14.85
C SER A 255 19.22 -21.59 14.66
N ALA A 256 18.96 -22.59 13.82
CA ALA A 256 19.76 -23.83 13.78
C ALA A 256 20.73 -23.96 12.59
N ALA A 257 20.80 -23.01 11.65
CA ALA A 257 21.45 -23.25 10.36
C ALA A 257 22.76 -22.46 10.09
N LYS A 258 23.48 -21.99 11.10
CA LYS A 258 24.77 -21.29 10.89
C LYS A 258 25.91 -22.14 10.31
N ASN A 259 25.72 -23.46 10.17
CA ASN A 259 26.78 -24.40 9.70
C ASN A 259 26.31 -25.39 8.63
N VAL A 260 25.44 -25.00 7.70
CA VAL A 260 25.18 -25.86 6.54
C VAL A 260 26.28 -25.62 5.52
N ASN A 261 27.03 -26.67 5.14
CA ASN A 261 27.96 -26.64 3.99
C ASN A 261 27.21 -26.09 2.77
N ARG A 262 27.50 -24.85 2.40
CA ARG A 262 26.80 -24.16 1.29
C ARG A 262 27.22 -24.80 -0.02
N LYS A 263 26.28 -25.41 -0.70
CA LYS A 263 26.46 -25.89 -2.06
C LYS A 263 26.22 -24.75 -3.03
N SER A 264 27.03 -24.69 -4.10
CA SER A 264 26.83 -23.74 -5.17
C SER A 264 25.49 -23.96 -5.88
N VAL A 265 24.91 -22.88 -6.38
CA VAL A 265 23.69 -22.94 -7.20
C VAL A 265 24.04 -23.67 -8.50
N ASN A 266 23.22 -24.67 -8.86
CA ASN A 266 23.34 -25.32 -10.14
C ASN A 266 22.71 -24.42 -11.20
N LEU A 267 23.49 -23.91 -12.13
CA LEU A 267 23.04 -23.02 -13.21
C LEU A 267 22.85 -23.75 -14.55
N ASN A 268 22.73 -25.08 -14.55
CA ASN A 268 22.52 -25.85 -15.76
C ASN A 268 21.13 -25.55 -16.39
N PRO A 269 21.08 -25.00 -17.63
CA PRO A 269 19.83 -24.61 -18.28
C PRO A 269 18.81 -25.75 -18.40
N GLN A 270 19.25 -26.96 -18.69
CA GLN A 270 18.37 -28.12 -18.88
C GLN A 270 17.68 -28.53 -17.57
N GLN A 271 18.40 -28.39 -16.43
CA GLN A 271 17.82 -28.67 -15.12
C GLN A 271 16.77 -27.63 -14.73
N HIS A 272 17.04 -26.35 -14.99
CA HIS A 272 16.08 -25.27 -14.77
C HIS A 272 14.86 -25.38 -15.69
N GLU A 273 15.06 -25.72 -16.96
CA GLU A 273 13.96 -25.95 -17.90
C GLU A 273 13.05 -27.10 -17.43
N LYS A 274 13.62 -28.23 -17.00
CA LYS A 274 12.88 -29.36 -16.45
C LYS A 274 12.08 -28.98 -15.20
N LEU A 275 12.68 -28.21 -14.28
CA LEU A 275 12.00 -27.77 -13.07
C LEU A 275 10.85 -26.82 -13.39
N LEU A 276 11.11 -25.81 -14.21
CA LEU A 276 10.10 -24.83 -14.59
C LEU A 276 8.97 -25.48 -15.41
N ASP A 277 9.25 -26.46 -16.28
CA ASP A 277 8.24 -27.19 -17.01
C ASP A 277 7.31 -27.97 -16.06
N PHE A 278 7.87 -28.64 -15.05
CA PHE A 278 7.08 -29.30 -14.00
C PHE A 278 6.18 -28.30 -13.24
N LEU A 279 6.75 -27.17 -12.79
CA LEU A 279 6.01 -26.15 -12.05
C LEU A 279 4.94 -25.47 -12.92
N ASP A 280 5.25 -25.19 -14.20
CA ASP A 280 4.32 -24.59 -15.14
C ASP A 280 3.09 -25.47 -15.39
N ARG A 281 3.29 -26.80 -15.47
CA ARG A 281 2.20 -27.77 -15.74
C ARG A 281 1.42 -28.16 -14.48
N HIS A 282 2.03 -28.11 -13.28
CA HIS A 282 1.36 -28.57 -12.07
C HIS A 282 0.23 -27.63 -11.61
N PRO A 283 -1.03 -28.09 -11.46
CA PRO A 283 -2.18 -27.23 -11.17
C PRO A 283 -2.03 -26.43 -9.86
N LEU A 284 -1.42 -27.01 -8.82
CA LEU A 284 -1.28 -26.38 -7.51
C LEU A 284 -0.44 -25.09 -7.53
N VAL A 285 0.44 -24.92 -8.53
CA VAL A 285 1.32 -23.74 -8.63
C VAL A 285 0.52 -22.54 -9.16
N LYS A 286 0.45 -21.49 -8.33
CA LYS A 286 -0.22 -20.24 -8.65
C LYS A 286 0.71 -19.24 -9.35
N LYS A 287 1.92 -19.04 -8.80
CA LYS A 287 2.89 -18.07 -9.32
C LYS A 287 4.32 -18.52 -9.07
N ILE A 288 5.21 -18.18 -9.98
CA ILE A 288 6.65 -18.37 -9.83
C ILE A 288 7.31 -17.01 -10.03
N THR A 289 8.10 -16.58 -9.05
CA THR A 289 8.83 -15.31 -9.10
C THR A 289 10.31 -15.54 -8.83
N LEU A 290 11.12 -14.65 -9.35
CA LEU A 290 12.52 -14.57 -8.97
C LEU A 290 12.63 -13.92 -7.58
N PRO A 291 13.67 -14.26 -6.79
CA PRO A 291 13.83 -13.69 -5.47
C PRO A 291 14.19 -12.20 -5.54
N PRO A 292 13.76 -11.39 -4.57
CA PRO A 292 14.08 -9.97 -4.56
C PRO A 292 15.57 -9.75 -4.30
N ILE A 293 16.19 -8.86 -5.07
CA ILE A 293 17.57 -8.40 -4.84
C ILE A 293 17.50 -7.00 -4.23
N ILE A 294 17.92 -6.88 -2.97
CA ILE A 294 17.86 -5.63 -2.22
C ILE A 294 19.09 -4.80 -2.52
N ASN A 295 18.85 -3.53 -2.80
CA ASN A 295 19.88 -2.54 -3.09
C ASN A 295 19.67 -1.24 -2.33
N ARG A 296 20.73 -0.53 -2.05
CA ARG A 296 20.65 0.91 -1.83
C ARG A 296 20.17 1.54 -3.12
N GLY A 297 19.26 2.50 -3.03
CA GLY A 297 18.86 3.25 -4.21
C GLY A 297 20.09 3.82 -4.92
N ASN A 298 20.05 3.89 -6.27
CA ASN A 298 21.10 4.57 -7.04
C ASN A 298 21.10 6.07 -6.65
N SER A 299 21.74 6.44 -5.54
CA SER A 299 22.05 7.83 -5.24
C SER A 299 23.07 8.32 -6.25
N THR A 300 22.86 9.51 -6.78
CA THR A 300 23.88 10.17 -7.57
C THR A 300 25.05 10.53 -6.64
N SER A 301 26.26 10.41 -7.14
CA SER A 301 27.50 10.63 -6.38
C SER A 301 27.45 11.92 -5.59
N ASN A 302 27.80 11.82 -4.33
CA ASN A 302 27.94 12.96 -3.44
C ASN A 302 29.25 13.70 -3.74
N ASN A 303 29.21 15.01 -3.70
CA ASN A 303 30.44 15.85 -3.80
C ASN A 303 30.75 16.37 -2.40
N SER A 304 31.93 16.02 -1.89
CA SER A 304 32.40 16.56 -0.61
C SER A 304 32.78 18.03 -0.76
N ILE A 305 32.28 18.87 0.14
CA ILE A 305 32.60 20.32 0.17
C ILE A 305 33.91 20.57 0.90
N GLY A 306 34.50 19.55 1.51
CA GLY A 306 35.81 19.63 2.21
C GLY A 306 35.75 20.30 3.58
N SER A 307 34.59 20.70 4.10
CA SER A 307 34.42 21.26 5.44
C SER A 307 33.79 20.27 6.39
N LEU A 308 34.26 20.23 7.62
CA LEU A 308 33.66 19.44 8.70
C LEU A 308 32.40 20.11 9.20
N ALA A 309 31.37 19.33 9.44
CA ALA A 309 30.13 19.78 10.07
C ALA A 309 30.31 19.93 11.58
N THR A 310 29.64 20.93 12.15
CA THR A 310 29.54 21.05 13.62
C THR A 310 28.30 20.26 14.09
N ILE A 311 28.52 19.14 14.75
CA ILE A 311 27.45 18.34 15.33
C ILE A 311 26.97 19.05 16.62
N PRO A 312 25.69 19.39 16.73
CA PRO A 312 25.17 20.04 17.94
C PRO A 312 25.22 19.09 19.14
N SER A 313 25.47 19.65 20.31
CA SER A 313 25.34 18.90 21.56
C SER A 313 23.87 18.66 21.91
N ILE A 314 23.59 17.55 22.59
CA ILE A 314 22.24 17.26 23.10
C ILE A 314 21.92 18.22 24.25
N ASP A 315 20.78 18.88 24.16
CA ASP A 315 20.24 19.68 25.29
C ASP A 315 19.38 18.72 26.14
N PRO A 316 19.74 18.51 27.42
CA PRO A 316 19.02 17.60 28.31
C PRO A 316 17.59 18.04 28.63
N ASP A 317 17.25 19.30 28.41
CA ASP A 317 15.92 19.85 28.66
C ASP A 317 14.95 19.68 27.49
N ILE A 318 15.48 19.19 26.33
CA ILE A 318 14.68 18.95 25.13
C ILE A 318 14.42 17.45 24.94
N ASN A 319 13.16 17.09 24.78
CA ASN A 319 12.78 15.74 24.37
C ASN A 319 12.85 15.65 22.84
N TYR A 320 13.85 14.95 22.32
CA TYR A 320 14.06 14.78 20.89
C TYR A 320 13.29 13.59 20.33
N PRO A 321 12.80 13.66 19.06
CA PRO A 321 12.19 12.52 18.39
C PRO A 321 13.20 11.39 18.17
N LYS A 322 12.70 10.15 18.00
CA LYS A 322 13.48 8.96 17.72
C LYS A 322 13.21 8.46 16.30
N LEU A 323 14.25 8.14 15.59
CA LEU A 323 14.20 7.63 14.22
C LEU A 323 15.13 6.45 14.04
N CYS A 324 14.63 5.33 13.55
CA CYS A 324 15.46 4.19 13.15
C CYS A 324 15.89 4.33 11.69
N ILE A 325 17.18 4.16 11.43
CA ILE A 325 17.77 4.14 10.08
C ILE A 325 18.06 2.69 9.71
N VAL A 326 17.38 2.19 8.70
CA VAL A 326 17.58 0.82 8.16
C VAL A 326 18.55 0.93 6.97
N ASP A 327 19.83 0.62 7.20
CA ASP A 327 20.90 0.76 6.19
C ASP A 327 22.08 -0.20 6.47
N GLY A 328 23.27 0.12 5.97
CA GLY A 328 24.51 -0.59 6.22
C GLY A 328 25.36 0.01 7.36
N GLY A 329 24.70 0.75 8.26
CA GLY A 329 25.30 1.35 9.44
C GLY A 329 25.34 2.87 9.42
N VAL A 330 25.49 3.47 10.60
CA VAL A 330 25.69 4.91 10.84
C VAL A 330 26.98 5.11 11.59
N SER A 331 27.82 6.03 11.12
CA SER A 331 29.15 6.31 11.69
C SER A 331 29.04 6.90 13.10
N ASP A 332 30.04 6.59 13.93
CA ASP A 332 30.21 7.12 15.29
C ASP A 332 30.42 8.65 15.35
N ILE A 333 30.59 9.30 14.22
CA ILE A 333 30.76 10.75 14.15
C ILE A 333 29.58 11.54 14.73
N LEU A 334 28.38 10.94 14.74
CA LEU A 334 27.19 11.54 15.36
C LEU A 334 27.15 11.38 16.90
N GLY A 335 28.08 10.61 17.49
CA GLY A 335 28.30 10.51 18.92
C GLY A 335 27.05 10.20 19.72
N ASP A 336 26.74 11.05 20.70
CA ASP A 336 25.62 10.85 21.63
C ASP A 336 24.22 10.87 20.95
N TRP A 337 24.10 11.30 19.71
CA TRP A 337 22.84 11.21 18.96
C TRP A 337 22.46 9.78 18.60
N ILE A 338 23.39 8.83 18.59
CA ILE A 338 23.13 7.40 18.38
C ILE A 338 22.73 6.77 19.71
N GLN A 339 21.42 6.56 19.90
CA GLN A 339 20.86 6.07 21.15
C GLN A 339 21.00 4.54 21.31
N ASP A 340 20.87 3.79 20.23
CA ASP A 340 20.97 2.31 20.22
C ASP A 340 21.39 1.80 18.85
N ARG A 341 21.92 0.59 18.79
CA ARG A 341 22.32 -0.10 17.58
C ARG A 341 21.85 -1.54 17.59
N TRP A 342 21.43 -2.02 16.45
CA TRP A 342 21.27 -3.43 16.15
C TRP A 342 22.12 -3.75 14.92
N GLY A 343 23.12 -4.59 15.08
CA GLY A 343 24.09 -4.86 14.03
C GLY A 343 24.24 -6.33 13.76
N LEU A 344 24.05 -6.72 12.48
CA LEU A 344 24.33 -8.06 11.97
C LEU A 344 25.68 -8.10 11.25
N ILE A 345 26.13 -6.95 10.72
CA ILE A 345 27.20 -6.84 9.73
C ILE A 345 28.56 -6.66 10.44
N SER A 346 29.58 -7.44 10.02
CA SER A 346 30.96 -7.28 10.47
C SER A 346 31.50 -5.92 10.05
N PRO A 347 32.35 -5.26 10.86
CA PRO A 347 32.87 -3.93 10.55
C PRO A 347 33.52 -3.78 9.16
N GLU A 348 34.21 -4.83 8.68
CA GLU A 348 34.88 -4.86 7.37
C GLU A 348 33.92 -4.95 6.17
N ASP A 349 32.67 -5.33 6.42
CA ASP A 349 31.62 -5.48 5.40
C ASP A 349 30.58 -4.37 5.46
N LYS A 350 30.73 -3.40 6.39
CA LYS A 350 29.88 -2.22 6.50
C LYS A 350 30.19 -1.19 5.42
N ASP A 351 29.14 -0.40 5.13
CA ASP A 351 29.26 0.85 4.41
C ASP A 351 28.37 1.89 5.09
N GLU A 352 28.95 2.70 5.93
CA GLU A 352 28.24 3.67 6.76
C GLU A 352 27.97 5.01 6.04
N HIS A 353 28.46 5.20 4.80
CA HIS A 353 28.34 6.45 4.08
C HIS A 353 26.88 6.90 3.91
N HIS A 354 26.05 6.04 3.30
CA HIS A 354 24.65 6.37 3.00
C HIS A 354 23.81 6.52 4.27
N GLY A 355 23.98 5.63 5.23
CA GLY A 355 23.28 5.71 6.52
C GLY A 355 23.67 6.96 7.31
N SER A 356 24.95 7.35 7.31
CA SER A 356 25.43 8.58 7.97
C SER A 356 24.87 9.83 7.31
N PHE A 357 24.77 9.86 5.98
CA PHE A 357 24.13 10.97 5.27
C PHE A 357 22.64 11.13 5.67
N ILE A 358 21.90 10.03 5.72
CA ILE A 358 20.48 10.01 6.15
C ILE A 358 20.35 10.48 7.61
N ALA A 359 21.18 9.95 8.49
CA ALA A 359 21.18 10.33 9.90
C ALA A 359 21.56 11.81 10.09
N GLY A 360 22.53 12.32 9.33
CA GLY A 360 22.91 13.73 9.32
C GLY A 360 21.75 14.65 8.92
N LEU A 361 20.94 14.28 7.91
CA LEU A 361 19.72 15.04 7.60
C LEU A 361 18.75 15.11 8.78
N ALA A 362 18.62 14.04 9.55
CA ALA A 362 17.76 14.02 10.72
C ALA A 362 18.33 14.85 11.89
N VAL A 363 19.63 14.85 12.09
CA VAL A 363 20.28 15.52 13.25
C VAL A 363 20.55 17.00 12.98
N ILE A 364 21.14 17.36 11.83
CA ILE A 364 21.61 18.71 11.53
C ILE A 364 21.11 19.29 10.21
N GLY A 365 20.19 18.59 9.59
CA GLY A 365 19.73 18.92 8.22
C GLY A 365 19.20 20.35 8.08
N ARG A 366 18.55 20.90 9.10
CA ARG A 366 17.98 22.25 9.06
C ARG A 366 19.05 23.34 8.95
N ASP A 367 20.15 23.21 9.68
CA ASP A 367 21.24 24.20 9.65
C ASP A 367 21.99 24.13 8.32
N LEU A 368 22.20 22.92 7.79
CA LEU A 368 22.90 22.72 6.53
C LEU A 368 22.07 23.15 5.30
N ASN A 369 20.74 22.96 5.33
CA ASN A 369 19.87 23.14 4.16
C ASN A 369 18.92 24.34 4.25
N LYS A 370 18.95 25.15 5.26
CA LYS A 370 18.00 26.22 5.55
C LYS A 370 16.59 25.72 5.88
N ASN A 371 15.77 26.58 6.46
CA ASN A 371 14.46 26.23 7.01
C ASN A 371 13.39 25.85 5.96
N ASN A 372 13.52 26.32 4.72
CA ASN A 372 12.57 26.02 3.64
C ASN A 372 12.74 24.61 3.06
N VAL A 373 13.82 23.93 3.38
CA VAL A 373 14.13 22.56 2.92
C VAL A 373 13.87 21.55 4.04
N CYS A 374 14.52 21.73 5.20
CA CYS A 374 14.35 20.87 6.38
C CYS A 374 13.59 21.66 7.46
N LYS A 375 12.28 21.45 7.53
CA LYS A 375 11.37 22.24 8.36
C LYS A 375 11.47 21.93 9.86
N GLU A 376 11.77 20.68 10.22
CA GLU A 376 11.92 20.27 11.62
C GLU A 376 13.17 20.83 12.26
N LEU A 377 13.10 21.10 13.55
CA LEU A 377 14.27 21.56 14.34
C LEU A 377 15.41 20.53 14.27
N ASN A 378 16.65 20.97 14.45
CA ASN A 378 17.78 20.07 14.60
C ASN A 378 17.62 19.18 15.84
N GLY A 379 18.29 18.03 15.82
CA GLY A 379 18.23 17.02 16.86
C GLY A 379 17.20 15.93 16.58
N CYS A 380 17.67 14.70 16.63
CA CYS A 380 16.88 13.48 16.53
C CYS A 380 17.73 12.33 17.09
N TYR A 381 17.22 11.56 18.03
CA TYR A 381 17.89 10.34 18.45
C TYR A 381 17.83 9.31 17.32
N ILE A 382 18.99 8.80 16.95
CA ILE A 382 19.16 7.80 15.89
C ILE A 382 19.24 6.42 16.51
N ILE A 383 18.47 5.50 15.99
CA ILE A 383 18.62 4.07 16.23
C ILE A 383 19.20 3.49 14.95
N ASP A 384 20.40 2.95 15.04
CA ASP A 384 21.10 2.39 13.88
C ASP A 384 20.72 0.92 13.71
N LEU A 385 20.05 0.59 12.61
CA LEU A 385 19.76 -0.77 12.21
C LEU A 385 20.66 -1.16 11.04
N ASP A 386 21.81 -1.73 11.37
CA ASP A 386 22.84 -2.17 10.46
C ASP A 386 22.55 -3.58 9.94
N ILE A 387 21.92 -3.64 8.77
CA ILE A 387 21.39 -4.89 8.20
C ILE A 387 21.81 -5.12 6.74
N LEU A 388 22.30 -4.08 6.01
CA LEU A 388 22.65 -4.21 4.60
C LEU A 388 24.17 -4.27 4.40
N PRO A 389 24.76 -5.46 4.18
CA PRO A 389 26.20 -5.58 3.95
C PRO A 389 26.62 -4.98 2.61
N ALA A 390 27.78 -4.32 2.56
CA ALA A 390 28.40 -3.84 1.34
C ALA A 390 29.04 -4.96 0.51
N LYS A 391 29.45 -6.03 1.17
CA LYS A 391 30.12 -7.18 0.57
C LYS A 391 29.56 -8.48 1.13
N PHE A 392 29.76 -9.58 0.41
CA PHE A 392 29.43 -10.92 0.85
C PHE A 392 27.96 -11.08 1.35
N TYR A 393 27.01 -10.47 0.63
CA TYR A 393 25.59 -10.50 0.96
C TYR A 393 25.07 -11.92 1.24
N ASP A 394 25.48 -12.89 0.42
CA ASP A 394 25.12 -14.30 0.55
C ASP A 394 25.71 -14.96 1.81
N SER A 395 26.71 -14.35 2.44
CA SER A 395 27.25 -14.81 3.73
C SER A 395 26.35 -14.46 4.90
N TYR A 396 25.59 -13.41 4.79
CA TYR A 396 24.61 -12.96 5.78
C TYR A 396 23.22 -13.54 5.49
N TYR A 397 22.84 -13.62 4.22
CA TYR A 397 21.51 -14.03 3.77
C TYR A 397 21.58 -15.14 2.74
N SER A 398 21.55 -16.35 3.22
CA SER A 398 21.74 -17.56 2.38
C SER A 398 20.45 -18.08 1.76
N LYS A 399 19.29 -17.61 2.22
CA LYS A 399 17.96 -18.04 1.79
C LYS A 399 17.16 -16.88 1.23
N PRO A 400 16.25 -17.14 0.30
CA PRO A 400 15.31 -16.12 -0.16
C PRO A 400 14.55 -15.51 1.00
N LEU A 401 14.41 -14.19 1.00
CA LEU A 401 13.68 -13.42 2.00
C LEU A 401 14.28 -13.43 3.43
N GLU A 402 15.46 -14.02 3.64
CA GLU A 402 16.11 -14.06 4.96
C GLU A 402 16.39 -12.66 5.52
N PHE A 403 16.74 -11.72 4.65
CA PHE A 403 16.86 -10.29 5.00
C PHE A 403 15.61 -9.76 5.73
N PHE A 404 14.43 -10.09 5.24
CA PHE A 404 13.19 -9.62 5.85
C PHE A 404 12.87 -10.31 7.18
N ASN A 405 13.32 -11.56 7.36
CA ASN A 405 13.19 -12.23 8.64
C ASN A 405 14.08 -11.58 9.71
N GLU A 406 15.32 -11.24 9.33
CA GLU A 406 16.22 -10.51 10.23
C GLU A 406 15.72 -9.09 10.51
N LEU A 407 15.14 -8.43 9.51
CA LEU A 407 14.49 -7.11 9.69
C LEU A 407 13.34 -7.21 10.71
N GLU A 408 12.50 -8.24 10.66
CA GLU A 408 11.41 -8.45 11.63
C GLU A 408 11.95 -8.60 13.05
N ILE A 409 12.98 -9.43 13.22
CA ILE A 409 13.64 -9.64 14.53
C ILE A 409 14.22 -8.33 15.06
N ALA A 410 14.95 -7.60 14.21
CA ALA A 410 15.56 -6.32 14.57
C ALA A 410 14.52 -5.27 14.98
N VAL A 411 13.41 -5.17 14.24
CA VAL A 411 12.29 -4.25 14.56
C VAL A 411 11.70 -4.59 15.93
N GLN A 412 11.46 -5.86 16.22
CA GLN A 412 10.92 -6.31 17.51
C GLN A 412 11.85 -5.98 18.67
N GLU A 413 13.12 -6.26 18.53
CA GLU A 413 14.13 -6.00 19.56
C GLU A 413 14.35 -4.51 19.79
N LEU A 414 14.53 -3.72 18.72
CA LEU A 414 14.76 -2.28 18.82
C LEU A 414 13.55 -1.56 19.41
N LYS A 415 12.34 -1.91 18.96
CA LYS A 415 11.13 -1.34 19.55
C LYS A 415 11.01 -1.65 21.03
N ALA A 416 11.28 -2.90 21.44
CA ALA A 416 11.21 -3.31 22.84
C ALA A 416 12.23 -2.55 23.72
N ARG A 417 13.44 -2.28 23.21
CA ARG A 417 14.50 -1.60 23.97
C ARG A 417 14.35 -0.08 23.98
N THR A 418 13.95 0.53 22.86
CA THR A 418 14.01 1.99 22.67
C THR A 418 12.65 2.65 22.57
N GLY A 419 11.60 1.89 22.29
CA GLY A 419 10.26 2.41 21.99
C GLY A 419 10.15 3.04 20.61
N VAL A 420 11.16 2.93 19.72
CA VAL A 420 11.11 3.51 18.37
C VAL A 420 10.00 2.88 17.53
N ARG A 421 9.24 3.72 16.83
CA ARG A 421 8.16 3.26 15.94
C ARG A 421 8.30 3.75 14.51
N ILE A 422 9.16 4.71 14.24
CA ILE A 422 9.36 5.29 12.91
C ILE A 422 10.68 4.79 12.35
N PHE A 423 10.61 4.12 11.20
CA PHE A 423 11.74 3.48 10.52
C PHE A 423 11.93 4.10 9.13
N ASN A 424 13.08 4.71 8.89
CA ASN A 424 13.46 5.13 7.55
C ASN A 424 13.98 3.92 6.76
N PHE A 425 13.28 3.54 5.71
CA PHE A 425 13.61 2.43 4.83
C PHE A 425 13.98 2.98 3.44
N SER A 426 15.22 3.43 3.31
CA SER A 426 15.76 3.98 2.05
C SER A 426 16.39 2.91 1.15
N LEU A 427 15.89 1.68 1.24
CA LEU A 427 16.29 0.53 0.44
C LEU A 427 15.21 0.18 -0.58
N ASN A 428 15.62 -0.36 -1.72
CA ASN A 428 14.71 -0.80 -2.76
C ASN A 428 15.12 -2.18 -3.29
N VAL A 429 14.20 -2.83 -3.97
CA VAL A 429 14.46 -4.02 -4.77
C VAL A 429 14.69 -3.61 -6.23
N GLU A 430 15.47 -4.36 -6.98
CA GLU A 430 15.73 -4.10 -8.41
C GLU A 430 14.49 -4.11 -9.30
N GLU A 431 13.35 -4.53 -8.77
CA GLU A 431 12.08 -4.62 -9.49
C GLU A 431 11.26 -3.33 -9.41
N HIS A 432 10.53 -3.06 -10.49
CA HIS A 432 9.54 -2.00 -10.54
C HIS A 432 8.15 -2.51 -10.12
N VAL A 433 7.42 -1.65 -9.41
CA VAL A 433 6.03 -1.92 -9.07
C VAL A 433 5.19 -2.01 -10.33
N THR A 434 4.35 -3.03 -10.43
CA THR A 434 3.40 -3.22 -11.52
C THR A 434 2.00 -2.79 -11.13
N SER A 435 1.18 -2.38 -12.09
CA SER A 435 -0.23 -2.02 -11.84
C SER A 435 -1.12 -3.22 -11.48
N SER A 436 -0.63 -4.42 -11.72
CA SER A 436 -1.39 -5.68 -11.65
C SER A 436 -0.96 -6.61 -10.52
N GLY A 437 0.09 -6.25 -9.77
CA GLY A 437 0.64 -7.08 -8.71
C GLY A 437 0.89 -6.34 -7.42
N TYR A 438 1.01 -7.08 -6.34
CA TYR A 438 1.49 -6.62 -5.05
C TYR A 438 2.68 -7.50 -4.65
N SER A 439 3.83 -6.87 -4.43
CA SER A 439 5.09 -7.61 -4.27
C SER A 439 5.20 -8.31 -2.93
N ILE A 440 5.97 -9.40 -2.89
CA ILE A 440 6.25 -10.13 -1.65
C ILE A 440 6.97 -9.24 -0.62
N PRO A 441 7.99 -8.43 -0.98
CA PRO A 441 8.59 -7.49 -0.05
C PRO A 441 7.59 -6.50 0.57
N ALA A 442 6.64 -5.96 -0.22
CA ALA A 442 5.61 -5.08 0.32
C ALA A 442 4.66 -5.81 1.29
N GLN A 443 4.26 -7.06 0.97
CA GLN A 443 3.46 -7.90 1.86
C GLN A 443 4.15 -8.12 3.21
N ILE A 444 5.46 -8.38 3.20
CA ILE A 444 6.22 -8.64 4.42
C ILE A 444 6.38 -7.35 5.24
N LEU A 445 6.71 -6.21 4.60
CA LEU A 445 6.81 -4.93 5.30
C LEU A 445 5.47 -4.48 5.89
N ASP A 446 4.35 -4.71 5.19
CA ASP A 446 3.02 -4.44 5.74
C ASP A 446 2.77 -5.26 7.01
N LYS A 447 3.15 -6.53 6.97
CA LYS A 447 2.99 -7.44 8.10
C LYS A 447 3.86 -7.04 9.29
N ILE A 448 5.15 -6.75 9.06
CA ILE A 448 6.06 -6.28 10.10
C ILE A 448 5.51 -5.00 10.73
N ALA A 449 5.03 -4.07 9.89
CA ALA A 449 4.48 -2.79 10.35
C ALA A 449 3.22 -2.96 11.21
N GLU A 450 2.31 -3.84 10.80
CA GLU A 450 1.05 -4.09 11.52
C GLU A 450 1.28 -4.84 12.83
N ASP A 451 2.07 -5.93 12.81
CA ASP A 451 2.31 -6.77 13.98
C ASP A 451 3.12 -6.07 15.07
N ASN A 452 3.99 -5.17 14.66
CA ASN A 452 4.87 -4.45 15.57
C ASN A 452 4.41 -3.00 15.84
N ASP A 453 3.29 -2.56 15.29
CA ASP A 453 2.78 -1.19 15.44
C ASP A 453 3.89 -0.16 15.14
N VAL A 454 4.53 -0.28 13.96
CA VAL A 454 5.58 0.63 13.46
C VAL A 454 5.22 1.17 12.08
N ILE A 455 5.88 2.23 11.64
CA ILE A 455 5.69 2.84 10.32
C ILE A 455 7.04 2.88 9.61
N PHE A 456 7.11 2.25 8.44
CA PHE A 456 8.25 2.42 7.54
C PHE A 456 8.02 3.61 6.61
N ILE A 457 9.01 4.47 6.49
CA ILE A 457 9.02 5.54 5.50
C ILE A 457 9.95 5.10 4.38
N ILE A 458 9.36 4.81 3.23
CA ILE A 458 9.99 4.08 2.13
C ILE A 458 10.30 5.05 1.00
N SER A 459 11.53 5.03 0.50
CA SER A 459 11.90 5.80 -0.69
C SER A 459 11.18 5.27 -1.95
N ALA A 460 10.68 6.15 -2.81
CA ALA A 460 10.01 5.78 -4.07
C ALA A 460 10.93 5.06 -5.07
N GLY A 461 12.23 5.21 -4.90
CA GLY A 461 13.27 4.70 -5.78
C GLY A 461 13.80 5.73 -6.77
N ASN A 462 15.00 5.48 -7.27
CA ASN A 462 15.68 6.33 -8.24
C ASN A 462 15.87 5.60 -9.55
N THR A 463 15.73 6.31 -10.67
CA THR A 463 16.08 5.79 -12.00
C THR A 463 17.60 5.72 -12.15
N LYS A 464 18.09 4.83 -13.00
CA LYS A 464 19.53 4.79 -13.34
C LYS A 464 19.94 6.10 -14.04
N PRO A 465 21.21 6.58 -13.90
CA PRO A 465 21.67 7.84 -14.50
C PRO A 465 21.39 7.95 -16.00
N THR A 466 21.47 6.83 -16.73
CA THR A 466 21.20 6.76 -18.18
C THR A 466 19.73 6.84 -18.54
N GLN A 467 18.83 6.67 -17.56
CA GLN A 467 17.35 6.61 -17.72
C GLN A 467 16.64 7.79 -17.07
N MET A 468 17.40 8.75 -16.50
CA MET A 468 16.79 9.94 -15.88
C MET A 468 15.96 10.72 -16.89
N ARG A 469 14.81 11.24 -16.40
CA ARG A 469 14.02 12.20 -17.17
C ARG A 469 14.82 13.47 -17.47
N LYS A 470 14.31 14.27 -18.39
CA LYS A 470 14.74 15.67 -18.50
C LYS A 470 14.30 16.41 -17.23
N GLU A 471 15.01 17.49 -16.91
CA GLU A 471 14.61 18.37 -15.82
C GLU A 471 13.16 18.82 -15.97
N TRP A 472 12.48 19.01 -14.85
CA TRP A 472 11.07 19.38 -14.82
C TRP A 472 10.86 20.75 -15.47
N PRO A 473 10.10 20.84 -16.56
CA PRO A 473 9.90 22.12 -17.26
C PRO A 473 8.85 22.97 -16.53
N ALA A 474 8.94 24.31 -16.71
CA ALA A 474 7.96 25.23 -16.17
C ALA A 474 6.60 25.15 -16.88
N ASP A 475 6.58 24.77 -18.16
CA ASP A 475 5.35 24.61 -18.94
C ASP A 475 4.68 23.26 -18.63
N PRO A 476 3.39 23.24 -18.20
CA PRO A 476 2.67 22.02 -17.85
C PRO A 476 2.54 21.00 -19.00
N VAL A 477 2.39 21.48 -20.24
CA VAL A 477 2.29 20.58 -21.41
C VAL A 477 3.64 19.92 -21.71
N ALA A 478 4.74 20.65 -21.56
CA ALA A 478 6.08 20.11 -21.69
C ALA A 478 6.37 19.08 -20.56
N ALA A 479 5.87 19.32 -19.35
CA ALA A 479 5.94 18.36 -18.25
C ALA A 479 5.21 17.04 -18.59
N LEU A 480 3.99 17.10 -19.10
CA LEU A 480 3.24 15.92 -19.56
C LEU A 480 3.98 15.16 -20.67
N LYS A 481 4.55 15.88 -21.65
CA LYS A 481 5.37 15.25 -22.71
C LYS A 481 6.59 14.54 -22.15
N THR A 482 7.25 15.14 -21.17
CA THR A 482 8.41 14.53 -20.50
C THR A 482 8.02 13.25 -19.77
N LEU A 483 6.89 13.24 -19.08
CA LEU A 483 6.35 12.05 -18.39
C LEU A 483 5.98 10.93 -19.36
N VAL A 484 5.36 11.25 -20.50
CA VAL A 484 4.97 10.24 -21.51
C VAL A 484 6.20 9.65 -22.22
N ALA A 485 7.25 10.45 -22.42
CA ALA A 485 8.47 10.01 -23.06
C ALA A 485 9.30 9.04 -22.21
N THR A 486 9.08 9.00 -20.89
CA THR A 486 9.83 8.16 -19.94
C THR A 486 8.97 6.96 -19.52
N ARG A 487 9.49 5.75 -19.70
CA ARG A 487 8.79 4.49 -19.38
C ARG A 487 9.41 3.67 -18.24
N SER A 488 10.63 4.02 -17.82
CA SER A 488 11.45 3.26 -16.86
C SER A 488 11.53 3.91 -15.49
N ASP A 489 10.55 4.75 -15.14
CA ASP A 489 10.53 5.55 -13.92
C ASP A 489 9.38 5.19 -12.97
N SER A 490 8.85 3.95 -13.09
CA SER A 490 7.87 3.44 -12.13
C SER A 490 8.49 3.25 -10.75
N LEU A 491 7.65 3.36 -9.71
CA LEU A 491 8.05 3.08 -8.33
C LEU A 491 8.84 1.79 -8.23
N LYS A 492 9.80 1.75 -7.34
CA LYS A 492 10.52 0.53 -7.02
C LYS A 492 9.88 -0.20 -5.83
N VAL A 493 9.89 -1.53 -5.90
CA VAL A 493 9.50 -2.39 -4.79
C VAL A 493 10.37 -2.09 -3.58
N PRO A 494 9.83 -1.93 -2.36
CA PRO A 494 8.46 -2.13 -1.89
C PRO A 494 7.64 -0.83 -1.69
N ALA A 495 7.88 0.22 -2.48
CA ALA A 495 7.23 1.52 -2.28
C ALA A 495 5.69 1.51 -2.44
N GLU A 496 5.11 0.40 -2.94
CA GLU A 496 3.66 0.19 -2.98
C GLU A 496 3.03 -0.27 -1.66
N SER A 497 3.83 -0.56 -0.63
CA SER A 497 3.36 -1.02 0.68
C SER A 497 2.21 -0.15 1.22
N CYS A 498 1.07 -0.76 1.55
CA CYS A 498 -0.17 -0.04 1.89
C CYS A 498 -0.29 0.29 3.39
N ARG A 499 0.55 -0.30 4.23
CA ARG A 499 0.65 -0.01 5.67
C ARG A 499 1.67 1.08 5.98
N ASN A 500 2.49 1.42 5.02
CA ASN A 500 3.66 2.28 5.15
C ASN A 500 3.56 3.50 4.21
N ILE A 501 4.43 4.46 4.41
CA ILE A 501 4.43 5.72 3.64
C ILE A 501 5.56 5.70 2.63
N SER A 502 5.25 5.86 1.36
CA SER A 502 6.24 6.03 0.31
C SER A 502 6.43 7.50 -0.07
N VAL A 503 7.69 7.88 -0.36
CA VAL A 503 8.09 9.28 -0.55
C VAL A 503 8.83 9.47 -1.87
N SER A 504 8.31 10.35 -2.74
CA SER A 504 9.01 10.82 -3.95
C SER A 504 9.87 12.05 -3.68
N ALA A 505 10.82 12.33 -4.58
CA ALA A 505 11.74 13.45 -4.44
C ALA A 505 11.35 14.64 -5.31
N LEU A 506 11.41 15.82 -4.71
CA LEU A 506 11.18 17.12 -5.33
C LEU A 506 12.47 17.93 -5.41
N ASN A 507 12.53 18.82 -6.39
CA ASN A 507 13.62 19.78 -6.55
C ASN A 507 13.59 20.79 -5.37
N PRO A 508 14.76 21.21 -4.87
CA PRO A 508 14.86 22.29 -3.91
C PRO A 508 14.39 23.63 -4.51
N PRO A 509 13.93 24.58 -3.68
CA PRO A 509 13.70 25.94 -4.10
C PRO A 509 15.04 26.67 -4.31
N ASP A 510 14.99 27.86 -4.96
CA ASP A 510 16.09 28.82 -5.08
C ASP A 510 17.33 28.32 -5.88
N ILE A 511 17.16 27.34 -6.75
CA ILE A 511 18.19 26.89 -7.70
C ILE A 511 17.93 27.45 -9.09
N ASN A 512 18.90 28.20 -9.62
CA ASN A 512 18.80 28.78 -10.98
C ASN A 512 18.60 27.70 -12.06
N GLY A 513 17.58 27.90 -12.91
CA GLY A 513 17.27 27.00 -14.03
C GLY A 513 16.51 25.72 -13.64
N ILE A 514 16.25 25.53 -12.37
CA ILE A 514 15.45 24.40 -11.84
C ILE A 514 14.10 24.89 -11.36
N VAL A 515 13.03 24.19 -11.74
CA VAL A 515 11.69 24.51 -11.25
C VAL A 515 11.57 24.05 -9.78
N ALA A 516 11.40 25.01 -8.89
CA ALA A 516 11.22 24.74 -7.46
C ALA A 516 10.05 23.79 -7.22
N TYR A 517 10.26 22.79 -6.38
CA TYR A 517 9.28 21.76 -6.04
C TYR A 517 8.77 20.91 -7.24
N GLY A 518 9.37 21.04 -8.44
CA GLY A 518 9.12 20.11 -9.53
C GLY A 518 9.62 18.71 -9.17
N LEU A 519 9.06 17.66 -9.80
CA LEU A 519 9.51 16.29 -9.56
C LEU A 519 10.96 16.12 -10.03
N SER A 520 11.87 15.75 -9.13
CA SER A 520 13.29 15.52 -9.45
C SER A 520 13.42 14.49 -10.56
N ASN A 521 14.32 14.72 -11.51
CA ASN A 521 14.45 13.97 -12.75
C ASN A 521 14.77 12.48 -12.56
N TYR A 522 15.36 12.09 -11.44
CA TYR A 522 15.67 10.71 -11.04
C TYR A 522 14.53 10.03 -10.27
N SER A 523 13.60 10.80 -9.65
CA SER A 523 12.59 10.24 -8.76
C SER A 523 11.65 9.31 -9.49
N CYS A 524 11.50 8.08 -9.03
CA CYS A 524 10.45 7.18 -9.47
C CYS A 524 9.06 7.71 -9.07
N ARG A 525 8.04 7.30 -9.82
CA ARG A 525 6.64 7.76 -9.68
C ARG A 525 5.65 6.61 -9.81
N GLY A 526 4.40 6.79 -9.32
CA GLY A 526 3.31 5.85 -9.61
C GLY A 526 3.03 5.79 -11.12
N VAL A 527 2.51 4.73 -11.60
CA VAL A 527 1.28 4.01 -11.22
C VAL A 527 1.65 2.88 -10.24
N GLY A 528 1.18 2.97 -9.03
CA GLY A 528 1.24 1.86 -8.07
C GLY A 528 0.15 0.81 -8.34
N SER A 529 0.09 -0.22 -7.52
CA SER A 529 -1.07 -1.11 -7.46
C SER A 529 -2.32 -0.26 -7.22
N ARG A 530 -3.45 -0.59 -7.83
CA ARG A 530 -4.70 0.19 -7.74
C ARG A 530 -5.35 0.15 -6.33
N THR A 531 -4.56 -0.11 -5.31
CA THR A 531 -4.96 -0.22 -3.90
C THR A 531 -4.89 1.08 -3.13
N GLY A 532 -4.29 2.13 -3.71
CA GLY A 532 -4.16 3.46 -3.13
C GLY A 532 -3.31 4.37 -4.00
N LEU A 533 -3.24 5.63 -3.62
CA LEU A 533 -2.30 6.56 -4.25
C LEU A 533 -0.89 6.20 -3.81
N LYS A 534 0.03 6.14 -4.74
CA LYS A 534 1.46 5.95 -4.50
C LYS A 534 2.27 6.78 -5.52
N PRO A 535 3.36 7.47 -5.09
CA PRO A 535 3.80 7.59 -3.69
C PRO A 535 2.72 8.22 -2.80
N ASP A 536 2.80 8.05 -1.46
CA ASP A 536 1.84 8.71 -0.55
C ASP A 536 2.15 10.18 -0.39
N LEU A 537 3.42 10.52 -0.21
CA LEU A 537 3.92 11.87 0.04
C LEU A 537 5.10 12.19 -0.87
N ALA A 538 5.48 13.44 -0.89
CA ALA A 538 6.68 13.93 -1.56
C ALA A 538 7.46 14.84 -0.62
N HIS A 539 8.78 14.90 -0.75
CA HIS A 539 9.62 15.85 -0.05
C HIS A 539 10.83 16.24 -0.90
N ILE A 540 11.50 17.32 -0.53
CA ILE A 540 12.72 17.75 -1.23
C ILE A 540 13.78 16.66 -1.05
N GLY A 541 14.36 16.22 -2.16
CA GLY A 541 15.39 15.18 -2.21
C GLY A 541 16.63 15.61 -3.01
N GLY A 542 16.70 16.87 -3.44
CA GLY A 542 17.74 17.41 -4.30
C GLY A 542 17.37 17.38 -5.79
N ALA A 543 17.94 18.29 -6.59
CA ALA A 543 17.80 18.32 -8.03
C ALA A 543 18.94 17.48 -8.65
N GLY A 544 18.57 16.33 -9.23
CA GLY A 544 19.53 15.46 -9.91
C GLY A 544 19.73 15.89 -11.35
N THR A 545 20.88 16.38 -11.68
CA THR A 545 21.32 16.50 -13.08
C THR A 545 22.16 15.29 -13.46
N LYS A 546 22.41 15.06 -14.77
CA LYS A 546 23.34 13.99 -15.21
C LYS A 546 24.73 14.14 -14.61
N HIS A 547 25.09 15.37 -14.28
CA HIS A 547 26.30 15.73 -13.56
C HIS A 547 25.86 16.48 -12.32
N VAL A 548 25.93 15.83 -11.16
CA VAL A 548 25.62 16.48 -9.88
C VAL A 548 26.55 17.67 -9.73
N THR A 549 25.94 18.86 -9.71
CA THR A 549 26.67 20.11 -9.49
C THR A 549 26.52 20.48 -8.02
N GLU A 550 27.59 20.91 -7.38
CA GLU A 550 27.59 21.38 -6.00
C GLU A 550 26.46 22.40 -5.74
N GLY A 551 25.69 22.16 -4.68
CA GLY A 551 24.56 23.00 -4.30
C GLY A 551 23.22 22.64 -4.93
N TYR A 552 23.14 21.62 -5.75
CA TYR A 552 21.90 21.13 -6.35
C TYR A 552 21.20 20.06 -5.50
N GLY A 553 21.97 19.39 -4.65
CA GLY A 553 21.47 18.35 -3.73
C GLY A 553 21.03 18.88 -2.38
N LEU A 554 20.81 17.95 -1.46
CA LEU A 554 20.70 18.24 -0.03
C LEU A 554 22.07 18.11 0.60
N PHE A 555 22.37 19.01 1.56
CA PHE A 555 23.59 18.94 2.33
C PHE A 555 23.39 18.08 3.58
N SER A 556 24.32 17.15 3.80
CA SER A 556 24.44 16.34 5.00
C SER A 556 25.89 16.00 5.29
N ILE A 557 26.15 15.01 6.09
CA ILE A 557 27.48 14.55 6.45
C ILE A 557 27.77 13.15 5.92
N ASN A 558 29.03 12.91 5.56
CA ASN A 558 29.50 11.55 5.31
C ASN A 558 29.94 10.85 6.61
N GLU A 559 30.44 9.62 6.49
CA GLU A 559 30.93 8.80 7.59
C GLU A 559 32.17 9.41 8.34
N HIS A 560 32.79 10.40 7.75
CA HIS A 560 33.93 11.13 8.35
C HIS A 560 33.56 12.50 8.89
N GLY A 561 32.26 12.90 8.82
CA GLY A 561 31.78 14.18 9.31
C GLY A 561 31.97 15.35 8.33
N TYR A 562 32.45 15.12 7.12
CA TYR A 562 32.53 16.16 6.10
C TYR A 562 31.14 16.43 5.50
N ILE A 563 30.89 17.71 5.22
CA ILE A 563 29.66 18.12 4.54
C ILE A 563 29.70 17.63 3.09
N GLU A 564 28.64 16.97 2.67
CA GLU A 564 28.46 16.50 1.32
C GLU A 564 27.11 16.93 0.74
N ASP A 565 27.04 17.00 -0.59
CA ASP A 565 25.88 17.33 -1.40
C ASP A 565 25.39 16.06 -2.11
N GLY A 566 24.14 15.68 -1.88
CA GLY A 566 23.58 14.46 -2.42
C GLY A 566 22.11 14.57 -2.87
N CYS A 567 21.72 13.77 -3.88
CA CYS A 567 20.38 13.71 -4.45
C CYS A 567 19.83 12.29 -4.42
N GLY A 568 18.58 12.13 -4.00
CA GLY A 568 17.91 10.84 -3.98
C GLY A 568 16.56 10.85 -3.28
N THR A 569 15.69 9.93 -3.65
CA THR A 569 14.46 9.65 -2.87
C THR A 569 14.81 9.13 -1.47
N SER A 570 16.02 8.53 -1.33
CA SER A 570 16.59 8.12 -0.04
C SER A 570 16.87 9.30 0.90
N TYR A 571 16.97 10.52 0.37
CA TYR A 571 17.18 11.74 1.13
C TYR A 571 15.89 12.55 1.31
N ALA A 572 14.88 12.30 0.49
CA ALA A 572 13.53 12.83 0.71
C ALA A 572 12.80 12.10 1.86
N ALA A 573 12.93 10.78 1.93
CA ALA A 573 12.26 9.94 2.91
C ALA A 573 12.59 10.30 4.37
N PRO A 574 13.86 10.52 4.79
CA PRO A 574 14.19 10.84 6.18
C PRO A 574 13.60 12.17 6.67
N ASN A 575 13.36 13.14 5.79
CA ASN A 575 12.69 14.38 6.18
C ASN A 575 11.22 14.12 6.56
N VAL A 576 10.52 13.27 5.82
CA VAL A 576 9.16 12.84 6.18
C VAL A 576 9.18 11.99 7.44
N ALA A 577 10.15 11.09 7.56
CA ALA A 577 10.31 10.22 8.73
C ALA A 577 10.54 11.05 10.01
N LYS A 578 11.40 12.06 9.94
CA LYS A 578 11.63 13.00 11.06
C LYS A 578 10.36 13.77 11.44
N THR A 579 9.58 14.24 10.46
CA THR A 579 8.31 14.93 10.73
C THR A 579 7.34 14.02 11.47
N ILE A 580 7.19 12.75 11.05
CA ILE A 580 6.29 11.80 11.71
C ILE A 580 6.82 11.43 13.11
N ALA A 581 8.13 11.27 13.28
CA ALA A 581 8.75 11.06 14.58
C ALA A 581 8.57 12.26 15.52
N ALA A 582 8.67 13.48 14.99
CA ALA A 582 8.43 14.71 15.75
C ALA A 582 6.95 14.86 16.13
N LEU A 583 6.01 14.46 15.27
CA LEU A 583 4.58 14.38 15.61
C LEU A 583 4.34 13.42 16.77
N GLU A 584 4.87 12.20 16.68
CA GLU A 584 4.77 11.21 17.75
C GLU A 584 5.33 11.74 19.06
N ASN A 585 6.52 12.33 19.03
CA ASN A 585 7.19 12.88 20.20
C ASN A 585 6.44 14.08 20.83
N SER A 586 5.68 14.83 20.04
CA SER A 586 4.93 16.02 20.49
C SER A 586 3.55 15.70 21.07
N ILE A 587 3.06 14.47 20.93
CA ILE A 587 1.77 13.99 21.43
C ILE A 587 2.02 13.17 22.69
N GLU A 588 1.42 13.56 23.80
CA GLU A 588 1.59 12.85 25.08
C GLU A 588 0.82 11.54 25.09
N GLY A 589 1.53 10.41 25.29
CA GLY A 589 1.00 9.05 25.40
C GLY A 589 0.96 8.30 24.07
N ASP A 590 0.22 7.17 24.02
CA ASP A 590 0.19 6.30 22.86
C ASP A 590 -0.71 6.83 21.76
N VAL A 591 -0.12 7.32 20.68
CA VAL A 591 -0.82 7.72 19.47
C VAL A 591 -0.84 6.56 18.47
N SER A 592 -2.00 6.28 17.86
CA SER A 592 -2.09 5.19 16.87
C SER A 592 -1.34 5.52 15.57
N ARG A 593 -0.90 4.47 14.86
CA ARG A 593 -0.31 4.59 13.53
C ARG A 593 -1.24 5.34 12.56
N GLU A 594 -2.53 4.98 12.59
CA GLU A 594 -3.55 5.62 11.76
C GLU A 594 -3.61 7.13 12.01
N THR A 595 -3.44 7.57 13.26
CA THR A 595 -3.45 8.99 13.62
C THR A 595 -2.21 9.70 13.10
N LEU A 596 -1.01 9.13 13.24
CA LEU A 596 0.23 9.72 12.73
C LEU A 596 0.20 9.86 11.20
N ILE A 597 -0.24 8.82 10.51
CA ILE A 597 -0.39 8.84 9.05
C ILE A 597 -1.47 9.85 8.64
N ALA A 598 -2.62 9.84 9.33
CA ALA A 598 -3.73 10.75 9.02
C ALA A 598 -3.33 12.21 9.18
N LEU A 599 -2.63 12.58 10.25
CA LEU A 599 -2.13 13.95 10.49
C LEU A 599 -1.17 14.39 9.39
N SER A 600 -0.21 13.53 9.03
CA SER A 600 0.79 13.83 8.00
C SER A 600 0.16 14.03 6.63
N VAL A 601 -0.82 13.20 6.26
CA VAL A 601 -1.54 13.26 4.98
C VAL A 601 -2.55 14.42 4.98
N HIS A 602 -3.27 14.64 6.09
CA HIS A 602 -4.30 15.68 6.19
C HIS A 602 -3.72 17.09 6.01
N HIS A 603 -2.54 17.33 6.53
CA HIS A 603 -1.86 18.62 6.46
C HIS A 603 -0.82 18.70 5.33
N ALA A 604 -0.75 17.69 4.47
CA ALA A 604 0.10 17.75 3.29
C ALA A 604 -0.43 18.77 2.27
N ILE A 605 0.49 19.52 1.67
CA ILE A 605 0.20 20.54 0.66
C ILE A 605 0.71 20.08 -0.69
N ILE A 606 -0.17 20.12 -1.69
CA ILE A 606 0.23 19.87 -3.08
C ILE A 606 1.16 21.01 -3.53
N PRO A 607 2.40 20.72 -3.96
CA PRO A 607 3.35 21.75 -4.40
C PRO A 607 2.84 22.52 -5.60
N GLU A 608 3.26 23.79 -5.73
CA GLU A 608 2.73 24.73 -6.71
C GLU A 608 2.77 24.22 -8.15
N PRO A 609 3.84 23.59 -8.66
CA PRO A 609 3.88 23.07 -10.04
C PRO A 609 2.77 22.06 -10.36
N PHE A 610 2.16 21.42 -9.35
CA PHE A 610 1.15 20.36 -9.52
C PHE A 610 -0.28 20.84 -9.28
N LYS A 611 -0.48 22.11 -8.94
CA LYS A 611 -1.81 22.73 -8.78
C LYS A 611 -2.44 23.11 -10.12
N ASP A 612 -1.66 23.15 -11.19
CA ASP A 612 -2.17 23.43 -12.53
C ASP A 612 -3.18 22.36 -12.96
N GLY A 613 -4.32 22.80 -13.48
CA GLY A 613 -5.43 21.93 -13.88
C GLY A 613 -5.03 20.87 -14.91
N GLN A 614 -4.05 21.16 -15.79
CA GLN A 614 -3.57 20.21 -16.79
C GLN A 614 -2.76 19.07 -16.18
N LEU A 615 -2.10 19.30 -15.03
CA LEU A 615 -1.33 18.31 -14.31
C LEU A 615 -2.14 17.56 -13.24
N SER A 616 -3.33 18.04 -12.89
CA SER A 616 -4.15 17.48 -11.79
C SER A 616 -4.39 15.97 -11.91
N ALA A 617 -4.62 15.46 -13.13
CA ALA A 617 -4.88 14.04 -13.37
C ALA A 617 -3.67 13.14 -13.08
N VAL A 618 -2.44 13.67 -13.23
CA VAL A 618 -1.19 12.91 -13.04
C VAL A 618 -0.50 13.22 -11.71
N ALA A 619 -0.78 14.37 -11.10
CA ALA A 619 -0.15 14.84 -9.86
C ALA A 619 -0.21 13.78 -8.74
N LYS A 620 -1.32 13.04 -8.62
CA LYS A 620 -1.49 11.95 -7.68
C LYS A 620 -0.43 10.85 -7.78
N HIS A 621 0.13 10.63 -8.96
CA HIS A 621 1.17 9.63 -9.22
C HIS A 621 2.60 10.19 -9.08
N LEU A 622 2.73 11.50 -8.90
CA LEU A 622 4.01 12.21 -8.79
C LEU A 622 4.31 12.59 -7.35
N VAL A 623 3.32 13.15 -6.65
CA VAL A 623 3.48 13.72 -5.31
C VAL A 623 2.51 13.18 -4.27
N GLY A 624 1.65 12.23 -4.63
CA GLY A 624 0.65 11.66 -3.74
C GLY A 624 -0.25 12.72 -3.13
N PHE A 625 -0.38 12.73 -1.81
CA PHE A 625 -1.15 13.74 -1.09
C PHE A 625 -0.42 15.10 -0.95
N GLY A 626 0.85 15.16 -1.36
CA GLY A 626 1.67 16.37 -1.35
C GLY A 626 2.85 16.30 -0.37
N MET A 627 3.40 17.46 -0.02
CA MET A 627 4.50 17.61 0.92
C MET A 627 3.95 17.90 2.33
N PRO A 628 4.33 17.13 3.37
CA PRO A 628 3.87 17.36 4.74
C PRO A 628 4.39 18.70 5.26
N GLN A 629 3.62 19.31 6.15
CA GLN A 629 4.05 20.47 6.92
C GLN A 629 4.97 20.03 8.07
N SER A 630 5.59 20.97 8.79
CA SER A 630 6.30 20.63 10.03
C SER A 630 5.34 20.11 11.08
N SER A 631 5.84 19.31 12.01
CA SER A 631 5.06 18.77 13.15
C SER A 631 4.36 19.89 13.93
N LYS A 632 5.02 21.04 14.10
CA LYS A 632 4.44 22.20 14.74
C LYS A 632 3.25 22.77 13.96
N GLU A 633 3.41 23.00 12.65
CA GLU A 633 2.34 23.51 11.77
C GLU A 633 1.16 22.53 11.68
N ILE A 634 1.42 21.21 11.77
CA ILE A 634 0.38 20.19 11.79
C ILE A 634 -0.45 20.25 13.07
N LEU A 635 0.20 20.43 14.24
CA LEU A 635 -0.48 20.39 15.55
C LEU A 635 -1.08 21.72 16.00
N GLU A 636 -0.72 22.84 15.36
CA GLU A 636 -1.14 24.17 15.71
C GLU A 636 -1.83 24.86 14.53
N GLY A 637 -3.12 25.15 14.66
CA GLY A 637 -3.90 25.89 13.65
C GLY A 637 -4.11 27.35 14.02
N GLY A 638 -4.74 28.11 13.13
CA GLY A 638 -5.22 29.48 13.38
C GLY A 638 -6.67 29.48 13.86
N ASP A 639 -7.15 30.65 14.37
CA ASP A 639 -8.53 30.82 14.87
C ASP A 639 -9.58 30.66 13.75
N ASN A 640 -9.18 30.76 12.50
CA ASN A 640 -10.01 30.64 11.30
C ASN A 640 -10.29 29.20 10.86
N ALA A 641 -9.83 28.21 11.64
CA ALA A 641 -10.03 26.80 11.34
C ALA A 641 -10.25 25.98 12.62
N ILE A 642 -11.04 24.91 12.52
CA ILE A 642 -11.11 23.87 13.53
C ILE A 642 -10.81 22.52 12.91
N THR A 643 -9.93 21.76 13.54
CA THR A 643 -9.62 20.38 13.16
C THR A 643 -10.05 19.43 14.26
N LEU A 644 -10.89 18.45 13.92
CA LEU A 644 -11.43 17.42 14.81
C LEU A 644 -10.86 16.06 14.42
N VAL A 645 -10.37 15.32 15.41
CA VAL A 645 -9.81 13.98 15.24
C VAL A 645 -10.75 12.95 15.90
N PHE A 646 -11.14 11.95 15.14
CA PHE A 646 -11.96 10.82 15.57
C PHE A 646 -11.14 9.54 15.40
N ALA A 647 -10.64 9.00 16.50
CA ALA A 647 -9.97 7.70 16.50
C ALA A 647 -10.87 6.65 17.15
N ASN A 648 -11.11 5.52 16.48
CA ASN A 648 -11.96 4.45 16.99
C ASN A 648 -11.72 3.15 16.19
N ARG A 649 -12.51 2.13 16.48
CA ARG A 649 -12.56 0.86 15.75
C ARG A 649 -13.97 0.60 15.21
N ILE A 650 -14.05 0.23 13.93
CA ILE A 650 -15.31 -0.22 13.30
C ILE A 650 -15.48 -1.71 13.56
N THR A 651 -16.63 -2.10 14.11
CA THR A 651 -17.02 -3.49 14.35
C THR A 651 -18.18 -3.89 13.43
N THR A 652 -18.46 -5.19 13.36
CA THR A 652 -19.55 -5.74 12.54
C THR A 652 -20.90 -5.12 12.92
N GLY A 653 -21.64 -4.65 11.92
CA GLY A 653 -22.97 -4.06 12.12
C GLY A 653 -22.96 -2.64 12.70
N ARG A 654 -21.80 -2.01 12.86
CA ARG A 654 -21.66 -0.67 13.46
C ARG A 654 -21.11 0.35 12.48
N LYS A 655 -21.50 1.61 12.66
CA LYS A 655 -20.92 2.79 11.97
C LYS A 655 -20.76 3.93 12.97
N LEU A 656 -19.85 4.86 12.69
CA LEU A 656 -19.80 6.13 13.40
C LEU A 656 -20.70 7.14 12.67
N SER A 657 -21.55 7.85 13.44
CA SER A 657 -22.45 8.88 12.92
C SER A 657 -22.40 10.09 13.85
N PHE A 658 -21.61 11.09 13.48
CA PHE A 658 -21.39 12.29 14.26
C PHE A 658 -22.16 13.46 13.64
N SER A 659 -23.25 13.90 14.30
CA SER A 659 -24.09 15.02 13.86
C SER A 659 -23.68 16.31 14.55
N PHE A 660 -23.63 17.40 13.81
CA PHE A 660 -23.28 18.73 14.30
C PHE A 660 -23.89 19.83 13.43
N THR A 661 -23.92 21.07 13.94
CA THR A 661 -24.34 22.24 13.18
C THR A 661 -23.09 22.95 12.62
N TRP A 662 -23.15 23.37 11.36
CA TRP A 662 -22.07 24.12 10.70
C TRP A 662 -21.74 25.40 11.47
N PRO A 663 -20.48 25.83 11.57
CA PRO A 663 -20.09 27.04 12.28
C PRO A 663 -20.95 28.23 11.83
N SER A 664 -21.54 28.95 12.79
CA SER A 664 -22.50 30.03 12.51
C SER A 664 -21.85 31.19 11.79
N CYS A 665 -20.57 31.48 12.08
CA CYS A 665 -19.75 32.48 11.42
C CYS A 665 -19.56 32.19 9.91
N LEU A 666 -19.66 30.93 9.49
CA LEU A 666 -19.60 30.51 8.08
C LEU A 666 -20.98 30.31 7.43
N VAL A 667 -22.06 30.80 8.06
CA VAL A 667 -23.40 30.73 7.48
C VAL A 667 -23.78 32.09 6.93
N LYS A 668 -23.91 32.21 5.59
CA LYS A 668 -24.31 33.45 4.90
C LYS A 668 -25.63 33.23 4.14
N ASN A 669 -26.67 34.03 4.44
CA ASN A 669 -28.00 33.88 3.86
C ASN A 669 -28.58 32.46 3.94
N GLY A 670 -28.43 31.79 5.09
CA GLY A 670 -28.91 30.42 5.33
C GLY A 670 -28.14 29.31 4.55
N LYS A 671 -27.02 29.63 3.96
CA LYS A 671 -26.15 28.68 3.26
C LYS A 671 -24.79 28.56 3.96
N CYS A 672 -24.29 27.37 4.06
CA CYS A 672 -22.97 27.07 4.61
C CYS A 672 -21.86 27.42 3.60
N THR A 673 -20.94 28.28 3.98
CA THR A 673 -19.75 28.69 3.21
C THR A 673 -18.47 28.13 3.84
N GLY A 674 -17.29 28.53 3.35
CA GLY A 674 -16.00 28.05 3.84
C GLY A 674 -15.46 26.88 3.04
N LYS A 675 -14.55 26.12 3.62
CA LYS A 675 -13.95 24.90 3.02
C LYS A 675 -13.93 23.79 4.05
N ALA A 676 -14.13 22.55 3.61
CA ALA A 676 -13.95 21.40 4.47
C ALA A 676 -13.00 20.39 3.84
N ARG A 677 -12.14 19.78 4.67
CA ARG A 677 -11.24 18.68 4.34
C ARG A 677 -11.48 17.53 5.29
N LEU A 678 -11.59 16.33 4.76
CA LEU A 678 -11.82 15.11 5.52
C LEU A 678 -10.81 14.06 5.08
N THR A 679 -10.04 13.55 6.02
CA THR A 679 -9.10 12.45 5.79
C THR A 679 -9.56 11.24 6.61
N ILE A 680 -9.49 10.06 6.02
CA ILE A 680 -9.66 8.78 6.73
C ILE A 680 -8.45 7.89 6.46
N VAL A 681 -7.89 7.34 7.53
CA VAL A 681 -6.86 6.29 7.50
C VAL A 681 -7.37 5.10 8.31
N SER A 682 -7.22 3.92 7.77
CA SER A 682 -7.67 2.67 8.41
C SER A 682 -6.71 1.53 8.13
N THR A 683 -6.79 0.49 8.97
CA THR A 683 -5.99 -0.73 8.85
C THR A 683 -6.90 -1.95 8.63
N PRO A 684 -7.54 -2.08 7.43
CA PRO A 684 -8.39 -3.21 7.11
C PRO A 684 -7.57 -4.50 6.98
N PRO A 685 -8.17 -5.69 7.23
CA PRO A 685 -7.48 -6.96 7.04
C PRO A 685 -7.05 -7.14 5.58
N LEU A 686 -5.88 -7.76 5.39
CA LEU A 686 -5.29 -8.06 4.10
C LEU A 686 -5.32 -9.57 3.87
N ASP A 687 -5.72 -10.00 2.66
CA ASP A 687 -5.61 -11.40 2.22
C ASP A 687 -4.95 -11.44 0.83
N TYR A 688 -3.66 -11.67 0.82
CA TYR A 688 -2.84 -11.60 -0.40
C TYR A 688 -3.13 -12.69 -1.44
N LYS A 689 -3.90 -13.72 -1.09
CA LYS A 689 -4.40 -14.69 -2.08
C LYS A 689 -5.23 -14.03 -3.17
N TYR A 690 -5.86 -12.91 -2.85
CA TYR A 690 -6.74 -12.19 -3.78
C TYR A 690 -6.01 -11.16 -4.66
N GLY A 691 -4.70 -11.29 -4.89
CA GLY A 691 -3.96 -10.47 -5.87
C GLY A 691 -4.25 -8.98 -5.75
N SER A 692 -4.78 -8.34 -6.80
CA SER A 692 -5.15 -6.91 -6.78
C SER A 692 -6.32 -6.58 -5.85
N GLU A 693 -7.04 -7.59 -5.35
CA GLU A 693 -8.18 -7.44 -4.44
C GLU A 693 -7.84 -7.81 -2.99
N PHE A 694 -6.57 -7.80 -2.62
CA PHE A 694 -6.09 -8.23 -1.30
C PHE A 694 -6.64 -7.40 -0.13
N ILE A 695 -7.05 -6.15 -0.35
CA ILE A 695 -7.78 -5.36 0.64
C ILE A 695 -9.26 -5.77 0.58
N ARG A 696 -9.71 -6.50 1.62
CA ARG A 696 -11.02 -7.14 1.63
C ARG A 696 -12.11 -6.31 2.28
N VAL A 697 -11.75 -5.29 3.05
CA VAL A 697 -12.69 -4.37 3.71
C VAL A 697 -12.35 -2.92 3.34
N ASN A 698 -13.35 -2.19 2.88
CA ASN A 698 -13.27 -0.76 2.66
C ASN A 698 -13.85 -0.02 3.86
N ILE A 699 -13.07 0.88 4.45
CA ILE A 699 -13.56 1.88 5.41
C ILE A 699 -13.65 3.20 4.68
N ASP A 700 -14.76 3.90 4.81
CA ASP A 700 -15.02 5.15 4.12
C ASP A 700 -15.62 6.20 5.05
N ALA A 701 -15.25 7.46 4.86
CA ALA A 701 -15.79 8.58 5.61
C ALA A 701 -16.53 9.55 4.68
N ARG A 702 -17.68 10.06 5.12
CA ARG A 702 -18.52 10.97 4.33
C ARG A 702 -19.03 12.11 5.17
N LEU A 703 -18.80 13.33 4.70
CA LEU A 703 -19.43 14.52 5.26
C LEU A 703 -20.71 14.83 4.49
N ARG A 704 -21.85 14.73 5.18
CA ARG A 704 -23.19 14.81 4.60
C ARG A 704 -23.97 15.98 5.19
N GLN A 705 -24.78 16.64 4.38
CA GLN A 705 -25.68 17.72 4.78
C GLN A 705 -27.15 17.27 4.70
N LEU A 706 -27.93 17.61 5.72
CA LEU A 706 -29.38 17.34 5.75
C LEU A 706 -30.09 18.08 4.61
N GLN A 707 -30.96 17.38 3.90
CA GLN A 707 -31.76 17.92 2.79
C GLN A 707 -33.23 18.14 3.23
N LYS A 708 -34.01 18.85 2.42
CA LYS A 708 -35.44 19.12 2.68
C LYS A 708 -36.30 17.87 2.78
N ASP A 709 -35.89 16.78 2.16
CA ASP A 709 -36.59 15.48 2.21
C ASP A 709 -36.19 14.62 3.42
N GLY A 710 -35.44 15.19 4.37
CA GLY A 710 -34.95 14.47 5.56
C GLY A 710 -33.74 13.56 5.30
N LYS A 711 -33.23 13.47 4.07
CA LYS A 711 -32.08 12.64 3.73
C LYS A 711 -30.77 13.43 3.82
N TYR A 712 -29.70 12.71 4.10
CA TYR A 712 -28.36 13.27 4.12
C TYR A 712 -27.65 13.08 2.77
N LYS A 713 -27.15 14.19 2.17
CA LYS A 713 -26.40 14.19 0.91
C LYS A 713 -24.90 14.47 1.15
N GLY A 714 -24.03 13.62 0.58
CA GLY A 714 -22.57 13.83 0.59
C GLY A 714 -22.17 15.14 -0.13
N ARG A 715 -21.20 15.84 0.44
CA ARG A 715 -20.80 17.19 -0.03
C ARG A 715 -19.33 17.32 -0.41
N LEU A 716 -18.48 16.39 -0.01
CA LEU A 716 -17.07 16.41 -0.35
C LEU A 716 -16.77 15.51 -1.55
N GLU A 717 -15.69 15.79 -2.23
CA GLU A 717 -15.16 15.06 -3.36
C GLU A 717 -13.74 14.58 -3.03
N ALA A 718 -13.35 13.40 -3.54
CA ALA A 718 -11.97 12.91 -3.37
C ALA A 718 -11.01 13.91 -4.08
N ILE A 719 -9.87 14.20 -3.45
CA ILE A 719 -8.83 14.96 -4.13
C ILE A 719 -8.40 14.21 -5.39
N TYR A 720 -8.10 14.93 -6.46
CA TYR A 720 -7.82 14.36 -7.78
C TYR A 720 -8.99 13.58 -8.44
N ALA A 721 -10.19 13.68 -7.90
CA ALA A 721 -11.34 13.12 -8.61
C ALA A 721 -11.54 13.86 -9.94
N PRO A 722 -11.78 13.14 -11.04
CA PRO A 722 -12.16 13.79 -12.29
C PRO A 722 -13.47 14.57 -12.09
N GLU A 723 -13.63 15.66 -12.79
CA GLU A 723 -14.89 16.40 -12.80
C GLU A 723 -16.00 15.49 -13.29
N THR A 724 -17.01 15.31 -12.46
CA THR A 724 -18.17 14.49 -12.75
C THR A 724 -19.44 15.34 -12.72
N GLY A 725 -20.45 14.94 -13.49
CA GLY A 725 -21.77 15.50 -13.37
C GLY A 725 -22.41 15.26 -11.98
N GLU A 726 -23.68 15.64 -11.80
CA GLU A 726 -24.37 15.64 -10.51
C GLU A 726 -24.41 14.29 -9.73
N GLY A 727 -24.02 13.18 -10.35
CA GLY A 727 -24.07 11.83 -9.75
C GLY A 727 -22.81 11.39 -8.96
N GLY A 728 -21.69 12.10 -9.07
CA GLY A 728 -20.40 11.64 -8.54
C GLY A 728 -19.81 10.47 -9.33
N LEU A 729 -18.71 9.89 -8.83
CA LEU A 729 -18.03 8.75 -9.46
C LEU A 729 -18.77 7.44 -9.16
N TYR A 730 -19.03 6.63 -10.19
CA TYR A 730 -19.51 5.25 -10.01
C TYR A 730 -18.43 4.39 -9.34
N GLU A 731 -18.82 3.27 -8.72
CA GLU A 731 -17.88 2.37 -8.02
C GLU A 731 -16.74 1.90 -8.95
N LYS A 732 -17.05 1.61 -10.21
CA LYS A 732 -16.07 1.25 -11.25
C LYS A 732 -14.98 2.32 -11.36
N ASP A 733 -15.37 3.59 -11.53
CA ASP A 733 -14.41 4.68 -11.69
C ASP A 733 -13.57 4.90 -10.43
N GLN A 734 -14.18 4.74 -9.24
CA GLN A 734 -13.46 4.79 -7.98
C GLN A 734 -12.42 3.66 -7.84
N ILE A 735 -12.69 2.48 -8.38
CA ILE A 735 -11.75 1.36 -8.41
C ILE A 735 -10.62 1.66 -9.40
N GLU A 736 -10.94 2.09 -10.62
CA GLU A 736 -9.95 2.42 -11.66
C GLU A 736 -9.00 3.54 -11.23
N HIS A 737 -9.47 4.49 -10.44
CA HIS A 737 -8.67 5.60 -9.91
C HIS A 737 -8.03 5.32 -8.54
N ALA A 738 -8.09 4.08 -8.04
CA ALA A 738 -7.53 3.65 -6.74
C ALA A 738 -8.12 4.38 -5.51
N PHE A 739 -9.36 4.86 -5.57
CA PHE A 739 -10.01 5.52 -4.43
C PHE A 739 -10.81 4.55 -3.56
N LYS A 740 -11.46 3.54 -4.17
CA LYS A 740 -12.48 2.72 -3.47
C LYS A 740 -11.91 1.93 -2.32
N TRP A 741 -10.82 1.20 -2.54
CA TRP A 741 -10.25 0.26 -1.58
C TRP A 741 -8.99 0.79 -0.88
N SER A 742 -8.62 2.05 -1.12
CA SER A 742 -7.47 2.68 -0.47
C SER A 742 -7.65 2.74 1.05
N PRO A 743 -6.64 2.33 1.85
CA PRO A 743 -6.63 2.55 3.29
C PRO A 743 -6.56 4.03 3.69
N ILE A 744 -6.05 4.87 2.80
CA ILE A 744 -5.90 6.31 3.00
C ILE A 744 -6.76 7.04 1.97
N LYS A 745 -7.67 7.92 2.43
CA LYS A 745 -8.53 8.72 1.55
C LYS A 745 -8.60 10.14 2.05
N VAL A 746 -8.60 11.09 1.13
CA VAL A 746 -8.75 12.52 1.41
C VAL A 746 -9.84 13.09 0.51
N TYR A 747 -10.77 13.79 1.14
CA TYR A 747 -11.88 14.48 0.51
C TYR A 747 -11.81 15.96 0.84
N GLU A 748 -12.14 16.82 -0.14
CA GLU A 748 -12.08 18.26 0.06
C GLU A 748 -13.14 18.97 -0.79
N LYS A 749 -13.67 20.07 -0.29
CA LYS A 749 -14.49 20.98 -1.10
C LYS A 749 -14.56 22.38 -0.51
N LYS A 750 -14.46 23.38 -1.40
CA LYS A 750 -14.70 24.79 -1.09
C LYS A 750 -16.15 25.17 -1.48
N PHE A 751 -16.89 25.75 -0.54
CA PHE A 751 -18.28 26.18 -0.72
C PHE A 751 -18.38 27.68 -1.01
N SER A 752 -17.74 28.16 -2.08
CA SER A 752 -17.60 29.57 -2.40
C SER A 752 -18.94 30.31 -2.61
N LYS A 753 -19.95 29.60 -3.15
CA LYS A 753 -21.31 30.12 -3.36
C LYS A 753 -22.29 29.78 -2.24
N GLY A 754 -21.77 29.12 -1.20
CA GLY A 754 -22.57 28.53 -0.14
C GLY A 754 -23.37 27.29 -0.60
N VAL A 755 -23.62 26.37 0.32
CA VAL A 755 -24.40 25.15 0.12
C VAL A 755 -25.53 25.07 1.14
N GLY A 756 -26.73 24.72 0.69
CA GLY A 756 -27.94 24.56 1.49
C GLY A 756 -28.58 23.20 1.27
N PRO A 757 -29.77 22.90 1.86
CA PRO A 757 -30.70 23.89 2.50
C PRO A 757 -30.60 23.99 4.04
N SER A 758 -29.75 23.18 4.69
CA SER A 758 -29.65 23.12 6.17
C SER A 758 -28.26 23.44 6.65
N THR A 759 -28.15 23.88 7.92
CA THR A 759 -26.89 23.98 8.66
C THR A 759 -26.55 22.70 9.40
N ASP A 760 -27.42 21.66 9.36
CA ASP A 760 -27.19 20.37 10.01
C ASP A 760 -26.37 19.46 9.12
N TRP A 761 -25.28 18.99 9.68
CA TRP A 761 -24.29 18.13 9.00
C TRP A 761 -24.03 16.86 9.81
N ARG A 762 -23.53 15.85 9.12
CA ARG A 762 -23.18 14.58 9.74
C ARG A 762 -21.90 14.01 9.11
N LEU A 763 -20.95 13.64 9.94
CA LEU A 763 -19.81 12.82 9.57
C LEU A 763 -20.17 11.36 9.82
N ASP A 764 -20.22 10.56 8.75
CA ASP A 764 -20.39 9.11 8.83
C ASP A 764 -19.09 8.41 8.49
N VAL A 765 -18.70 7.40 9.30
CA VAL A 765 -17.66 6.43 8.96
C VAL A 765 -18.33 5.06 8.85
N GLU A 766 -18.26 4.48 7.65
CA GLU A 766 -18.97 3.27 7.26
C GLU A 766 -18.00 2.23 6.69
N TYR A 767 -18.40 0.97 6.66
CA TYR A 767 -17.59 -0.06 6.03
C TYR A 767 -18.34 -0.83 4.95
N LEU A 768 -17.58 -1.49 4.07
CA LEU A 768 -18.07 -2.37 3.03
C LEU A 768 -17.11 -3.54 2.90
N THR A 769 -17.62 -4.78 2.93
CA THR A 769 -16.80 -5.98 2.77
C THR A 769 -16.90 -6.57 1.37
N ARG A 770 -15.84 -7.18 0.85
CA ARG A 770 -15.91 -8.10 -0.28
C ARG A 770 -16.57 -9.41 0.14
N ASP A 771 -17.11 -10.17 -0.82
CA ASP A 771 -17.82 -11.42 -0.53
C ASP A 771 -16.93 -12.39 0.28
N GLY A 772 -17.51 -12.99 1.31
CA GLY A 772 -16.85 -13.94 2.20
C GLY A 772 -15.99 -13.32 3.31
N GLU A 773 -15.77 -12.00 3.28
CA GLU A 773 -14.94 -11.34 4.29
C GLU A 773 -15.75 -10.92 5.52
N ARG A 774 -15.11 -11.07 6.68
CA ARG A 774 -15.67 -10.65 7.97
C ARG A 774 -14.76 -9.61 8.63
N ILE A 775 -15.38 -8.68 9.32
CA ILE A 775 -14.64 -7.77 10.20
C ILE A 775 -14.11 -8.59 11.38
N PRO A 776 -12.83 -8.41 11.76
CA PRO A 776 -12.27 -9.04 12.96
C PRO A 776 -13.10 -8.69 14.21
N ASP A 777 -13.18 -9.60 15.18
CA ASP A 777 -13.97 -9.40 16.41
C ASP A 777 -13.51 -8.18 17.21
N ASN A 778 -12.20 -7.86 17.17
CA ASN A 778 -11.63 -6.66 17.79
C ASN A 778 -11.85 -5.40 16.95
N GLY A 779 -12.56 -5.48 15.82
CA GLY A 779 -12.83 -4.37 14.92
C GLY A 779 -11.60 -3.93 14.09
N ILE A 780 -11.83 -2.99 13.17
CA ILE A 780 -10.80 -2.39 12.31
C ILE A 780 -10.51 -0.98 12.83
N PRO A 781 -9.26 -0.67 13.21
CA PRO A 781 -8.89 0.66 13.66
C PRO A 781 -8.97 1.67 12.51
N PHE A 782 -9.40 2.88 12.84
CA PHE A 782 -9.39 4.00 11.92
C PHE A 782 -9.16 5.33 12.65
N THR A 783 -8.64 6.30 11.92
CA THR A 783 -8.64 7.72 12.31
C THR A 783 -9.25 8.55 11.19
N ALA A 784 -10.28 9.32 11.53
CA ALA A 784 -10.88 10.33 10.65
C ALA A 784 -10.54 11.72 11.18
N ILE A 785 -10.08 12.61 10.28
CA ILE A 785 -9.76 14.00 10.59
C ILE A 785 -10.63 14.91 9.74
N LEU A 786 -11.41 15.77 10.39
CA LEU A 786 -12.25 16.77 9.75
C LEU A 786 -11.76 18.16 10.10
N THR A 787 -11.35 18.94 9.09
CA THR A 787 -11.09 20.37 9.23
C THR A 787 -12.16 21.18 8.51
N ILE A 788 -12.71 22.16 9.21
CA ILE A 788 -13.59 23.20 8.66
C ILE A 788 -12.85 24.52 8.82
N PHE A 789 -12.74 25.30 7.76
CA PHE A 789 -12.00 26.55 7.81
C PHE A 789 -12.54 27.63 6.89
N ASP A 790 -12.26 28.89 7.25
CA ASP A 790 -12.48 30.04 6.39
C ASP A 790 -11.26 30.29 5.49
N PRO A 791 -11.36 30.09 4.15
CA PRO A 791 -10.24 30.31 3.23
C PRO A 791 -9.85 31.80 3.10
N ASN A 792 -10.63 32.74 3.65
CA ASN A 792 -10.30 34.17 3.67
C ASN A 792 -9.62 34.61 4.99
N GLU A 793 -9.57 33.69 6.00
CA GLU A 793 -8.95 33.92 7.32
C GLU A 793 -9.59 35.08 8.12
N GLU A 794 -10.86 35.36 7.89
CA GLU A 794 -11.59 36.49 8.52
C GLU A 794 -12.45 36.03 9.72
N GLU A 795 -12.98 34.81 9.67
CA GLU A 795 -14.00 34.34 10.59
C GLU A 795 -13.40 33.46 11.72
N PRO A 796 -13.84 33.60 13.00
CA PRO A 796 -13.30 32.90 14.17
C PRO A 796 -13.90 31.48 14.30
N VAL A 797 -13.65 30.62 13.33
CA VAL A 797 -14.25 29.28 13.19
C VAL A 797 -13.98 28.39 14.39
N PHE A 798 -12.77 28.46 14.96
CA PHE A 798 -12.37 27.61 16.09
C PHE A 798 -13.28 27.81 17.31
N ASN A 799 -13.43 29.04 17.74
CA ASN A 799 -14.21 29.36 18.94
C ASN A 799 -15.71 29.11 18.73
N ASP A 800 -16.25 29.51 17.56
CA ASP A 800 -17.65 29.30 17.23
C ASP A 800 -18.02 27.80 17.19
N MET A 801 -17.24 26.98 16.50
CA MET A 801 -17.49 25.54 16.45
C MET A 801 -17.29 24.88 17.81
N ARG A 802 -16.29 25.26 18.59
CA ARG A 802 -16.04 24.68 19.90
C ARG A 802 -17.20 24.94 20.87
N GLN A 803 -17.79 26.14 20.87
CA GLN A 803 -19.00 26.44 21.64
C GLN A 803 -20.19 25.58 21.20
N THR A 804 -20.38 25.43 19.91
CA THR A 804 -21.42 24.57 19.34
C THR A 804 -21.27 23.12 19.78
N LEU A 805 -20.04 22.56 19.71
CA LEU A 805 -19.77 21.19 20.14
C LEU A 805 -20.02 20.99 21.64
N GLN A 806 -19.61 21.93 22.48
CA GLN A 806 -19.87 21.89 23.92
C GLN A 806 -21.38 21.91 24.23
N SER A 807 -22.17 22.71 23.50
CA SER A 807 -23.63 22.80 23.70
C SER A 807 -24.37 21.49 23.39
N ILE A 808 -23.81 20.63 22.53
CA ILE A 808 -24.38 19.31 22.20
C ILE A 808 -23.70 18.16 22.95
N GLY A 809 -22.88 18.45 23.98
CA GLY A 809 -22.27 17.46 24.84
C GLY A 809 -21.04 16.72 24.25
N VAL A 810 -20.43 17.26 23.19
CA VAL A 810 -19.21 16.72 22.61
C VAL A 810 -18.01 17.09 23.47
N GLN A 811 -17.26 16.09 23.92
CA GLN A 811 -16.05 16.28 24.72
C GLN A 811 -14.82 16.30 23.80
N THR A 812 -14.11 17.42 23.81
CA THR A 812 -12.87 17.60 23.03
C THR A 812 -11.72 18.03 23.94
N VAL A 813 -10.52 17.56 23.59
CA VAL A 813 -9.25 17.96 24.24
C VAL A 813 -8.20 18.27 23.19
N ASP A 814 -7.19 19.04 23.57
CA ASP A 814 -6.01 19.25 22.75
C ASP A 814 -5.30 17.93 22.46
N ILE A 815 -4.94 17.71 21.20
CA ILE A 815 -4.26 16.48 20.77
C ILE A 815 -2.94 16.27 21.53
N LYS A 816 -2.23 17.33 21.90
CA LYS A 816 -0.98 17.23 22.65
C LYS A 816 -1.15 16.58 24.02
N THR A 817 -2.35 16.67 24.61
CA THR A 817 -2.69 16.12 25.93
C THR A 817 -3.66 14.95 25.87
N ALA A 818 -4.23 14.65 24.71
CA ALA A 818 -5.33 13.69 24.54
C ALA A 818 -4.96 12.25 24.93
N ALA A 819 -3.74 11.82 24.66
CA ALA A 819 -3.36 10.43 24.82
C ALA A 819 -3.25 9.99 26.29
N ARG A 820 -3.05 10.89 27.26
CA ARG A 820 -3.14 10.58 28.69
C ARG A 820 -4.52 10.08 29.15
N ILE A 821 -5.57 10.38 28.38
CA ILE A 821 -6.95 10.10 28.78
C ILE A 821 -7.44 8.81 28.18
N VAL A 822 -7.05 8.47 26.94
CA VAL A 822 -7.47 7.26 26.22
C VAL A 822 -6.87 5.98 26.84
N SER A 823 -5.69 6.04 27.42
CA SER A 823 -5.05 4.89 28.09
C SER A 823 -5.69 4.51 29.44
N ARG A 824 -6.69 5.24 29.92
CA ARG A 824 -7.40 5.00 31.21
C ARG A 824 -8.84 4.54 31.06
N VAL A 825 -9.32 4.26 29.82
CA VAL A 825 -10.68 3.75 29.57
C VAL A 825 -10.58 2.31 28.92
#